data_7e120e41f823281cce7bac514771ece8
#
_entry.id   7e120e41f823281cce7bac514771ece8
#
_cell.length_a   1.000
_cell.length_b   1.000
_cell.length_c   1.000
_cell.angle_alpha   90.00
_cell.angle_beta   90.00
_cell.angle_gamma   90.00
#
_symmetry.space_group_name_H-M   'P 1'
#
loop_
_entity.id
_entity.type
_entity.pdbx_description
1 polymer ?
#
loop_
_entity_poly.entity_id
_entity_poly.type
_entity_poly.pdbx_seq_one_letter_code
_entity_poly.pdbx_strand_id
1 'polypeptide(L)'
;MLQTPFHAYYAAMKLNMLQDEDTLLPVFAEGKINVYPYQVAAALFAARNPYQKGVILCDEAGMGKSHEAMLVISQSIYEGKNNILIAIPNPDLLIQWTEIISERYSVPYIAINDTESIVQNLTDIDGIIFATNDFIVHNIEEFERVNWDIIVFEEANVLSSVYRDENTFMGGSKYARLLKEFSKNTFKILLTGTPIEKNIMDLYGLIYFIDDELLPEPDTYMKRYLRKPENYAELADKVSKYCFRTLRSQAKRYAKIPKRLHITLEYEASEKEKELYNLLFAYIEKPNKIAFPQMEQYDLALMLLGLLSSSTAAIKASLKNIIKRLDESAEKQKFEIMLATANDIIEDVKSKELLKALDTIFPLLKRLGANRKALIFTESVETQKYLYGLLKNKFKTLVYNGQSNVDYTVIKQFKEDGEILISTDNGAKGYNLEECAFVVNYDLLYNTLKMEQRIDRIHRINQQNDCIVLSFINKENFADVRKLELVSKRHILSDGVFGVSDVVIGGFSDSMEKAIKTLNARTKAQVERDYQTTLLKNEKENRQSIEAAENILFTTFTKELANKIKITPQYAKERSKVINEELWELTKYYFNEYNKENTDCRFDINDENRTIRATDYTELPQLFYYPTSSGNKPYKALKEFKKFSLLSPLTKGITFNIGCADYGSIKADCEKCTIAFYLIKIYAGNREIKSIPTLVGITEDSRILSHNECEDILNSPVYSFKEQGERKPYWLKSENSDKMDSFLNLDEYVKCEEEKLTPIQHEEIDRMKLAAANKKNALLHSLNDVELDIKQAEKEMESVKSDRLKLLMIERRISALKNELLKKKEGLFFDEMRVDVDLENNINEFLGREKITAKAARQFVVEVN
;
A
#
# COMPACT_ATOMS: atom_id res chain seq x y z
N MET A 1 -18.96 -24.12 -27.80
CA MET A 1 -18.40 -23.66 -29.08
C MET A 1 -19.27 -22.52 -29.60
N LEU A 2 -18.72 -21.35 -29.87
CA LEU A 2 -19.49 -20.20 -30.38
C LEU A 2 -19.84 -20.48 -31.85
N GLN A 3 -21.14 -20.66 -32.16
CA GLN A 3 -21.58 -21.17 -33.46
C GLN A 3 -22.14 -20.09 -34.37
N THR A 4 -22.56 -18.95 -33.81
CA THR A 4 -23.17 -17.86 -34.56
C THR A 4 -22.80 -16.48 -33.97
N PRO A 5 -22.93 -15.37 -34.70
CA PRO A 5 -22.75 -14.03 -34.20
C PRO A 5 -23.56 -13.71 -32.92
N PHE A 6 -24.78 -14.26 -32.80
CA PHE A 6 -25.61 -14.10 -31.59
C PHE A 6 -24.94 -14.71 -30.34
N HIS A 7 -24.37 -15.90 -30.48
CA HIS A 7 -23.61 -16.54 -29.38
C HIS A 7 -22.38 -15.75 -29.03
N ALA A 8 -21.63 -15.27 -30.04
CA ALA A 8 -20.43 -14.49 -29.82
C ALA A 8 -20.74 -13.15 -29.15
N TYR A 9 -21.79 -12.45 -29.59
CA TYR A 9 -22.21 -11.20 -28.98
C TYR A 9 -22.70 -11.39 -27.54
N TYR A 10 -23.49 -12.40 -27.28
CA TYR A 10 -23.93 -12.74 -25.92
C TYR A 10 -22.74 -13.07 -25.01
N ALA A 11 -21.82 -13.92 -25.48
CA ALA A 11 -20.62 -14.25 -24.74
C ALA A 11 -19.73 -13.02 -24.47
N ALA A 12 -19.59 -12.13 -25.44
CA ALA A 12 -18.85 -10.87 -25.28
C ALA A 12 -19.50 -9.98 -24.21
N MET A 13 -20.81 -9.81 -24.26
CA MET A 13 -21.55 -9.02 -23.27
C MET A 13 -21.46 -9.66 -21.86
N LYS A 14 -21.60 -10.99 -21.77
CA LYS A 14 -21.45 -11.73 -20.52
C LYS A 14 -20.05 -11.54 -19.92
N LEU A 15 -19.00 -11.64 -20.74
CA LEU A 15 -17.62 -11.43 -20.29
C LEU A 15 -17.33 -9.97 -19.88
N ASN A 16 -17.95 -8.99 -20.54
CA ASN A 16 -17.82 -7.58 -20.17
C ASN A 16 -18.59 -7.19 -18.90
N MET A 17 -19.53 -8.02 -18.47
CA MET A 17 -20.46 -7.73 -17.38
C MET A 17 -20.47 -8.82 -16.32
N LEU A 18 -19.32 -9.49 -16.13
CA LEU A 18 -19.14 -10.46 -15.05
C LEU A 18 -19.33 -9.76 -13.70
N GLN A 19 -20.53 -9.89 -13.15
CA GLN A 19 -20.85 -9.37 -11.82
C GLN A 19 -21.46 -10.53 -11.03
N ASP A 20 -20.64 -11.18 -10.23
CA ASP A 20 -21.15 -11.95 -9.11
C ASP A 20 -21.21 -11.05 -7.89
N GLU A 21 -22.27 -11.18 -7.12
CA GLU A 21 -22.69 -10.24 -6.08
C GLU A 21 -21.68 -9.99 -4.95
N ASP A 22 -20.60 -10.78 -4.87
CA ASP A 22 -19.58 -10.70 -3.82
C ASP A 22 -18.15 -10.91 -4.31
N THR A 23 -17.83 -10.73 -5.61
CA THR A 23 -16.58 -11.27 -6.13
C THR A 23 -15.81 -10.32 -7.04
N LEU A 24 -14.51 -10.19 -6.74
CA LEU A 24 -13.47 -9.62 -7.60
C LEU A 24 -13.11 -10.58 -8.73
N LEU A 25 -14.13 -11.04 -9.49
CA LEU A 25 -14.01 -12.13 -10.47
C LEU A 25 -13.00 -11.89 -11.60
N PRO A 26 -12.94 -10.68 -12.19
CA PRO A 26 -12.02 -10.44 -13.31
C PRO A 26 -10.57 -10.66 -12.96
N VAL A 27 -10.20 -10.37 -11.72
CA VAL A 27 -8.83 -10.52 -11.21
C VAL A 27 -8.41 -11.99 -11.17
N PHE A 28 -9.37 -12.88 -10.89
CA PHE A 28 -9.08 -14.31 -10.84
C PHE A 28 -8.88 -14.92 -12.22
N ALA A 29 -9.42 -14.31 -13.27
CA ALA A 29 -9.16 -14.70 -14.65
C ALA A 29 -7.70 -14.59 -15.07
N GLU A 30 -6.90 -13.80 -14.36
CA GLU A 30 -5.45 -13.66 -14.62
C GLU A 30 -4.61 -14.92 -14.32
N GLY A 31 -5.14 -15.88 -13.58
CA GLY A 31 -4.62 -17.26 -13.51
C GLY A 31 -3.31 -17.51 -12.77
N LYS A 32 -2.57 -16.49 -12.35
CA LYS A 32 -1.28 -16.63 -11.66
C LYS A 32 -1.28 -16.18 -10.20
N ILE A 33 -2.44 -15.83 -9.66
CA ILE A 33 -2.53 -15.19 -8.35
C ILE A 33 -2.92 -16.23 -7.31
N ASN A 34 -2.02 -16.53 -6.38
CA ASN A 34 -2.41 -17.12 -5.12
C ASN A 34 -3.06 -16.02 -4.28
N VAL A 35 -4.37 -15.91 -4.36
CA VAL A 35 -5.12 -14.91 -3.60
C VAL A 35 -5.43 -15.48 -2.23
N TYR A 36 -5.05 -14.76 -1.21
CA TYR A 36 -5.35 -15.12 0.16
C TYR A 36 -6.65 -14.46 0.62
N PRO A 37 -7.48 -15.14 1.45
CA PRO A 37 -8.77 -14.59 1.89
C PRO A 37 -8.68 -13.21 2.54
N TYR A 38 -7.62 -12.90 3.27
CA TYR A 38 -7.43 -11.58 3.88
C TYR A 38 -7.16 -10.48 2.84
N GLN A 39 -6.44 -10.78 1.75
CA GLN A 39 -6.23 -9.82 0.64
C GLN A 39 -7.53 -9.52 -0.09
N VAL A 40 -8.37 -10.53 -0.28
CA VAL A 40 -9.72 -10.34 -0.83
C VAL A 40 -10.56 -9.49 0.12
N ALA A 41 -10.48 -9.76 1.44
CA ALA A 41 -11.20 -8.96 2.44
C ALA A 41 -10.78 -7.49 2.38
N ALA A 42 -9.48 -7.21 2.28
CA ALA A 42 -8.94 -5.86 2.16
C ALA A 42 -9.45 -5.15 0.89
N ALA A 43 -9.45 -5.86 -0.24
CA ALA A 43 -9.95 -5.31 -1.50
C ALA A 43 -11.46 -5.06 -1.48
N LEU A 44 -12.26 -6.00 -0.95
CA LEU A 44 -13.70 -5.81 -0.77
C LEU A 44 -14.01 -4.67 0.20
N PHE A 45 -13.20 -4.52 1.25
CA PHE A 45 -13.30 -3.40 2.17
C PHE A 45 -13.07 -2.07 1.46
N ALA A 46 -12.07 -1.97 0.59
CA ALA A 46 -11.79 -0.77 -0.17
C ALA A 46 -12.89 -0.42 -1.19
N ALA A 47 -13.52 -1.43 -1.77
CA ALA A 47 -14.54 -1.25 -2.80
C ALA A 47 -15.99 -1.13 -2.26
N ARG A 48 -16.19 -1.34 -0.94
CA ARG A 48 -17.54 -1.48 -0.35
C ARG A 48 -18.40 -0.22 -0.42
N ASN A 49 -17.80 0.95 -0.39
CA ASN A 49 -18.52 2.21 -0.30
C ASN A 49 -18.07 3.16 -1.42
N PRO A 50 -18.93 3.34 -2.46
CA PRO A 50 -18.59 4.18 -3.61
C PRO A 50 -18.57 5.69 -3.30
N TYR A 51 -19.03 6.11 -2.13
CA TYR A 51 -19.05 7.51 -1.69
C TYR A 51 -17.81 7.89 -0.85
N GLN A 52 -17.05 6.89 -0.42
CA GLN A 52 -15.87 7.11 0.41
C GLN A 52 -14.74 7.75 -0.41
N LYS A 53 -14.08 8.77 0.17
CA LYS A 53 -12.97 9.49 -0.51
C LYS A 53 -11.66 8.71 -0.56
N GLY A 54 -11.56 7.60 0.17
CA GLY A 54 -10.38 6.74 0.19
C GLY A 54 -10.33 5.78 1.36
N VAL A 55 -9.29 4.92 1.37
CA VAL A 55 -9.03 3.90 2.40
C VAL A 55 -7.56 3.82 2.74
N ILE A 56 -7.27 3.29 3.94
CA ILE A 56 -5.93 2.93 4.40
C ILE A 56 -5.84 1.41 4.48
N LEU A 57 -5.03 0.80 3.62
CA LEU A 57 -4.69 -0.62 3.70
C LEU A 57 -3.38 -0.73 4.48
N CYS A 58 -3.49 -1.20 5.72
CA CYS A 58 -2.40 -1.16 6.68
C CYS A 58 -2.02 -2.53 7.26
N ASP A 59 -2.13 -3.57 6.43
CA ASP A 59 -1.64 -4.92 6.74
C ASP A 59 -0.16 -4.88 7.10
N GLU A 60 0.27 -5.78 7.98
CA GLU A 60 1.68 -5.88 8.37
C GLU A 60 2.59 -6.01 7.14
N ALA A 61 3.82 -5.51 7.26
CA ALA A 61 4.79 -5.58 6.17
C ALA A 61 5.01 -7.05 5.72
N GLY A 62 5.19 -7.28 4.41
CA GLY A 62 5.34 -8.61 3.85
C GLY A 62 4.04 -9.40 3.63
N MET A 63 2.86 -8.83 3.95
CA MET A 63 1.55 -9.47 3.75
C MET A 63 0.98 -9.27 2.34
N GLY A 64 1.56 -8.39 1.54
CA GLY A 64 1.19 -8.18 0.14
C GLY A 64 0.21 -7.05 -0.11
N LYS A 65 0.34 -5.90 0.58
CA LYS A 65 -0.48 -4.69 0.36
C LYS A 65 -0.56 -4.24 -1.09
N SER A 66 0.55 -4.31 -1.83
CA SER A 66 0.55 -3.99 -3.27
C SER A 66 -0.36 -4.94 -4.07
N HIS A 67 -0.51 -6.21 -3.64
CA HIS A 67 -1.48 -7.12 -4.24
C HIS A 67 -2.92 -6.75 -3.89
N GLU A 68 -3.19 -6.31 -2.67
CA GLU A 68 -4.51 -5.82 -2.26
C GLU A 68 -4.93 -4.61 -3.11
N ALA A 69 -4.03 -3.64 -3.28
CA ALA A 69 -4.26 -2.50 -4.16
C ALA A 69 -4.49 -2.94 -5.62
N MET A 70 -3.69 -3.90 -6.14
CA MET A 70 -3.87 -4.41 -7.50
C MET A 70 -5.21 -5.15 -7.69
N LEU A 71 -5.75 -5.80 -6.66
CA LEU A 71 -7.10 -6.37 -6.71
C LEU A 71 -8.15 -5.28 -6.94
N VAL A 72 -8.06 -4.16 -6.21
CA VAL A 72 -8.96 -3.01 -6.37
C VAL A 72 -8.77 -2.35 -7.73
N ILE A 73 -7.53 -2.11 -8.14
CA ILE A 73 -7.18 -1.50 -9.44
C ILE A 73 -7.73 -2.36 -10.59
N SER A 74 -7.49 -3.65 -10.57
CA SER A 74 -7.93 -4.56 -11.62
C SER A 74 -9.46 -4.59 -11.76
N GLN A 75 -10.17 -4.58 -10.63
CA GLN A 75 -11.62 -4.45 -10.62
C GLN A 75 -12.07 -3.11 -11.22
N SER A 76 -11.41 -2.03 -10.84
CA SER A 76 -11.74 -0.69 -11.33
C SER A 76 -11.48 -0.54 -12.84
N ILE A 77 -10.39 -1.11 -13.35
CA ILE A 77 -10.10 -1.14 -14.80
C ILE A 77 -11.18 -1.95 -15.53
N TYR A 78 -11.61 -3.07 -14.97
CA TYR A 78 -12.70 -3.86 -15.52
C TYR A 78 -14.02 -3.05 -15.58
N GLU A 79 -14.28 -2.24 -14.55
CA GLU A 79 -15.43 -1.32 -14.50
C GLU A 79 -15.29 -0.09 -15.42
N GLY A 80 -14.19 0.03 -16.16
CA GLY A 80 -13.96 1.14 -17.11
C GLY A 80 -13.24 2.35 -16.53
N LYS A 81 -12.72 2.26 -15.31
CA LYS A 81 -11.90 3.31 -14.68
C LYS A 81 -10.45 3.09 -15.05
N ASN A 82 -9.95 3.83 -16.02
CA ASN A 82 -8.63 3.59 -16.61
C ASN A 82 -7.56 4.60 -16.17
N ASN A 83 -7.95 5.74 -15.58
CA ASN A 83 -7.01 6.78 -15.16
C ASN A 83 -6.50 6.49 -13.75
N ILE A 84 -5.44 5.69 -13.63
CA ILE A 84 -4.91 5.23 -12.35
C ILE A 84 -3.48 5.71 -12.16
N LEU A 85 -3.24 6.40 -11.05
CA LEU A 85 -1.92 6.87 -10.65
C LEU A 85 -1.41 6.10 -9.44
N ILE A 86 -0.20 5.57 -9.50
CA ILE A 86 0.52 5.03 -8.34
C ILE A 86 1.68 5.97 -8.01
N ALA A 87 1.50 6.71 -6.93
CA ALA A 87 2.46 7.66 -6.40
C ALA A 87 3.41 6.94 -5.42
N ILE A 88 4.69 6.91 -5.75
CA ILE A 88 5.74 6.20 -5.00
C ILE A 88 6.71 7.19 -4.33
N PRO A 89 7.20 6.91 -3.11
CA PRO A 89 8.12 7.83 -2.42
C PRO A 89 9.53 7.84 -3.02
N ASN A 90 9.93 6.80 -3.74
CA ASN A 90 11.23 6.71 -4.40
C ASN A 90 11.17 5.79 -5.63
N PRO A 91 12.08 5.95 -6.62
CA PRO A 91 12.08 5.17 -7.85
C PRO A 91 12.29 3.66 -7.65
N ASP A 92 12.92 3.24 -6.54
CA ASP A 92 13.25 1.84 -6.28
C ASP A 92 11.99 0.97 -6.13
N LEU A 93 10.92 1.53 -5.58
CA LEU A 93 9.62 0.85 -5.47
C LEU A 93 8.95 0.58 -6.83
N LEU A 94 9.28 1.37 -7.86
CA LEU A 94 8.76 1.15 -9.21
C LEU A 94 9.08 -0.26 -9.69
N ILE A 95 10.28 -0.74 -9.45
CA ILE A 95 10.73 -2.05 -9.90
C ILE A 95 9.89 -3.16 -9.25
N GLN A 96 9.64 -3.05 -7.94
CA GLN A 96 8.78 -3.99 -7.24
C GLN A 96 7.36 -4.04 -7.84
N TRP A 97 6.79 -2.86 -8.14
CA TRP A 97 5.46 -2.77 -8.72
C TRP A 97 5.44 -3.32 -10.15
N THR A 98 6.43 -3.00 -10.96
CA THR A 98 6.52 -3.51 -12.35
C THR A 98 6.74 -5.01 -12.40
N GLU A 99 7.51 -5.59 -11.46
CA GLU A 99 7.63 -7.05 -11.31
C GLU A 99 6.26 -7.67 -10.97
N ILE A 100 5.53 -7.11 -10.00
CA ILE A 100 4.19 -7.60 -9.62
C ILE A 100 3.24 -7.57 -10.80
N ILE A 101 3.19 -6.44 -11.53
CA ILE A 101 2.26 -6.28 -12.66
C ILE A 101 2.65 -7.21 -13.81
N SER A 102 3.91 -7.20 -14.23
CA SER A 102 4.36 -8.01 -15.38
C SER A 102 4.26 -9.51 -15.14
N GLU A 103 4.47 -9.99 -13.91
CA GLU A 103 4.42 -11.40 -13.60
C GLU A 103 3.01 -11.93 -13.34
N ARG A 104 2.13 -11.09 -12.76
CA ARG A 104 0.84 -11.56 -12.22
C ARG A 104 -0.39 -10.90 -12.83
N TYR A 105 -0.26 -9.67 -13.32
CA TYR A 105 -1.35 -8.90 -13.89
C TYR A 105 -1.04 -8.55 -15.35
N SER A 106 -2.04 -8.51 -16.20
CA SER A 106 -1.87 -8.16 -17.63
C SER A 106 -2.32 -6.72 -17.92
N VAL A 107 -2.09 -5.82 -16.97
CA VAL A 107 -2.47 -4.42 -17.07
C VAL A 107 -1.32 -3.63 -17.66
N PRO A 108 -1.53 -2.78 -18.67
CA PRO A 108 -0.51 -1.89 -19.19
C PRO A 108 -0.11 -0.86 -18.12
N TYR A 109 1.15 -0.48 -18.12
CA TYR A 109 1.66 0.55 -17.24
C TYR A 109 2.76 1.39 -17.90
N ILE A 110 2.89 2.63 -17.46
CA ILE A 110 3.92 3.57 -17.91
C ILE A 110 4.53 4.24 -16.67
N ALA A 111 5.86 4.33 -16.64
CA ALA A 111 6.59 5.07 -15.63
C ALA A 111 7.02 6.43 -16.19
N ILE A 112 6.61 7.51 -15.52
CA ILE A 112 6.94 8.88 -15.93
C ILE A 112 8.05 9.40 -15.01
N ASN A 113 9.24 9.63 -15.58
CA ASN A 113 10.42 10.05 -14.85
C ASN A 113 11.03 11.38 -15.39
N ASP A 114 10.54 11.88 -16.52
CA ASP A 114 11.02 13.10 -17.18
C ASP A 114 9.87 13.91 -17.76
N THR A 115 10.09 15.20 -17.99
CA THR A 115 9.09 16.14 -18.47
C THR A 115 8.67 15.91 -19.92
N GLU A 116 9.51 15.32 -20.75
CA GLU A 116 9.15 15.00 -22.15
C GLU A 116 8.12 13.87 -22.19
N SER A 117 8.26 12.87 -21.29
CA SER A 117 7.33 11.76 -21.19
C SER A 117 5.95 12.17 -20.64
N ILE A 118 5.84 13.28 -19.90
CA ILE A 118 4.55 13.77 -19.37
C ILE A 118 3.59 14.08 -20.53
N VAL A 119 4.00 14.92 -21.48
CA VAL A 119 3.13 15.43 -22.56
C VAL A 119 2.63 14.29 -23.46
N GLN A 120 3.48 13.28 -23.68
CA GLN A 120 3.13 12.14 -24.55
C GLN A 120 2.21 11.13 -23.87
N ASN A 121 2.34 10.93 -22.58
CA ASN A 121 1.71 9.82 -21.88
C ASN A 121 0.49 10.20 -21.04
N LEU A 122 0.28 11.48 -20.70
CA LEU A 122 -0.91 11.91 -19.93
C LEU A 122 -2.11 12.29 -20.79
N THR A 123 -1.98 12.35 -22.12
CA THR A 123 -3.09 12.70 -23.01
C THR A 123 -4.01 11.53 -23.34
N ASP A 124 -3.48 10.30 -23.29
CA ASP A 124 -4.23 9.10 -23.71
C ASP A 124 -3.84 7.93 -22.79
N ILE A 125 -4.34 7.96 -21.56
CA ILE A 125 -3.99 6.98 -20.53
C ILE A 125 -4.81 5.72 -20.75
N ASP A 126 -4.14 4.59 -20.97
CA ASP A 126 -4.74 3.25 -20.95
C ASP A 126 -3.96 2.37 -19.98
N GLY A 127 -4.35 2.42 -18.70
CA GLY A 127 -3.71 1.62 -17.67
C GLY A 127 -3.17 2.41 -16.48
N ILE A 128 -2.02 1.97 -15.96
CA ILE A 128 -1.43 2.50 -14.72
C ILE A 128 -0.28 3.46 -15.05
N ILE A 129 -0.32 4.64 -14.48
CA ILE A 129 0.79 5.60 -14.49
C ILE A 129 1.54 5.51 -13.16
N PHE A 130 2.87 5.42 -13.23
CA PHE A 130 3.77 5.53 -12.08
C PHE A 130 4.51 6.84 -12.11
N ALA A 131 4.54 7.53 -10.97
CA ALA A 131 5.40 8.69 -10.78
C ALA A 131 5.87 8.77 -9.32
N THR A 132 7.04 9.37 -9.09
CA THR A 132 7.46 9.64 -7.73
C THR A 132 6.66 10.81 -7.16
N ASN A 133 6.43 10.78 -5.86
CA ASN A 133 5.74 11.87 -5.16
C ASN A 133 6.41 13.22 -5.42
N ASP A 134 7.75 13.27 -5.42
CA ASP A 134 8.51 14.50 -5.72
C ASP A 134 8.27 14.98 -7.14
N PHE A 135 8.24 14.06 -8.10
CA PHE A 135 8.01 14.40 -9.49
C PHE A 135 6.59 14.94 -9.72
N ILE A 136 5.57 14.34 -9.07
CA ILE A 136 4.18 14.82 -9.11
C ILE A 136 4.11 16.25 -8.59
N VAL A 137 4.72 16.54 -7.42
CA VAL A 137 4.69 17.88 -6.82
C VAL A 137 5.39 18.92 -7.69
N HIS A 138 6.49 18.56 -8.35
CA HIS A 138 7.19 19.49 -9.25
C HIS A 138 6.45 19.77 -10.56
N ASN A 139 5.56 18.88 -10.98
CA ASN A 139 4.81 18.97 -12.24
C ASN A 139 3.29 18.93 -11.99
N ILE A 140 2.82 19.45 -10.87
CA ILE A 140 1.45 19.28 -10.38
C ILE A 140 0.40 19.76 -11.40
N GLU A 141 0.65 20.86 -12.08
CA GLU A 141 -0.26 21.43 -13.08
C GLU A 141 -0.55 20.47 -14.25
N GLU A 142 0.42 19.66 -14.64
CA GLU A 142 0.24 18.67 -15.72
C GLU A 142 -0.59 17.48 -15.22
N PHE A 143 -0.33 17.02 -14.00
CA PHE A 143 -1.08 15.92 -13.40
C PHE A 143 -2.53 16.32 -13.05
N GLU A 144 -2.81 17.57 -12.74
CA GLU A 144 -4.16 18.09 -12.49
C GLU A 144 -5.05 18.14 -13.75
N ARG A 145 -4.47 18.13 -14.94
CA ARG A 145 -5.22 18.05 -16.19
C ARG A 145 -5.91 16.72 -16.42
N VAL A 146 -5.46 15.68 -15.73
CA VAL A 146 -6.03 14.33 -15.81
C VAL A 146 -7.11 14.17 -14.75
N ASN A 147 -8.27 13.70 -15.15
CA ASN A 147 -9.29 13.28 -14.20
C ASN A 147 -8.98 11.86 -13.72
N TRP A 148 -8.25 11.76 -12.61
CA TRP A 148 -7.84 10.49 -12.02
C TRP A 148 -9.02 9.78 -11.38
N ASP A 149 -9.19 8.49 -11.68
CA ASP A 149 -10.19 7.63 -11.03
C ASP A 149 -9.70 7.13 -9.66
N ILE A 150 -8.42 6.72 -9.59
CA ILE A 150 -7.77 6.22 -8.37
C ILE A 150 -6.35 6.75 -8.27
N ILE A 151 -5.97 7.19 -7.07
CA ILE A 151 -4.58 7.45 -6.74
C ILE A 151 -4.15 6.57 -5.57
N VAL A 152 -3.13 5.74 -5.80
CA VAL A 152 -2.49 4.92 -4.77
C VAL A 152 -1.25 5.62 -4.26
N PHE A 153 -1.14 5.81 -2.94
CA PHE A 153 0.07 6.32 -2.29
C PHE A 153 0.77 5.18 -1.56
N GLU A 154 1.94 4.78 -2.06
CA GLU A 154 2.78 3.76 -1.41
C GLU A 154 3.59 4.39 -0.27
N GLU A 155 3.80 3.62 0.82
CA GLU A 155 4.46 4.09 2.06
C GLU A 155 3.88 5.42 2.56
N ALA A 156 2.56 5.46 2.68
CA ALA A 156 1.79 6.68 2.95
C ALA A 156 2.05 7.32 4.34
N ASN A 157 2.80 6.65 5.24
CA ASN A 157 3.22 7.22 6.52
C ASN A 157 3.97 8.56 6.38
N VAL A 158 4.61 8.82 5.24
CA VAL A 158 5.26 10.12 4.95
C VAL A 158 4.26 11.27 4.85
N LEU A 159 2.99 10.99 4.59
CA LEU A 159 1.91 11.97 4.46
C LEU A 159 1.27 12.33 5.82
N SER A 160 1.60 11.62 6.89
CA SER A 160 0.99 11.79 8.22
C SER A 160 1.15 13.19 8.83
N SER A 161 2.10 14.00 8.33
CA SER A 161 2.33 15.36 8.80
C SER A 161 1.54 16.45 8.06
N VAL A 162 0.59 16.09 7.21
CA VAL A 162 -0.18 17.01 6.33
C VAL A 162 -0.91 18.13 7.07
N TYR A 163 -1.34 17.91 8.31
CA TYR A 163 -2.10 18.84 9.12
C TYR A 163 -1.25 19.94 9.79
N ARG A 164 0.09 19.86 9.75
CA ARG A 164 1.00 20.79 10.43
C ARG A 164 1.16 22.08 9.63
N ASP A 165 1.21 23.23 10.33
CA ASP A 165 1.38 24.55 9.71
C ASP A 165 2.75 24.79 9.07
N GLU A 166 2.81 25.74 8.12
CA GLU A 166 4.01 26.08 7.34
C GLU A 166 5.19 26.58 8.17
N ASN A 167 4.92 27.15 9.35
CA ASN A 167 5.94 27.71 10.23
C ASN A 167 6.71 26.67 11.05
N THR A 168 6.37 25.40 10.95
CA THR A 168 7.14 24.34 11.59
C THR A 168 8.35 23.96 10.72
N PHE A 169 9.51 23.90 11.33
CA PHE A 169 10.86 23.70 10.74
C PHE A 169 11.06 22.39 9.92
N MET A 170 9.98 21.64 9.66
CA MET A 170 10.01 20.40 8.91
C MET A 170 9.30 20.55 7.56
N GLY A 171 10.07 20.65 6.48
CA GLY A 171 9.59 20.80 5.10
C GLY A 171 8.62 19.72 4.56
N GLY A 172 8.32 18.67 5.35
CA GLY A 172 7.40 17.60 4.94
C GLY A 172 5.92 17.98 4.91
N SER A 173 5.49 19.00 5.65
CA SER A 173 4.06 19.37 5.71
C SER A 173 3.55 20.05 4.43
N LYS A 174 4.37 20.89 3.79
CA LYS A 174 4.01 21.58 2.54
C LYS A 174 3.82 20.57 1.40
N TYR A 175 4.72 19.63 1.29
CA TYR A 175 4.71 18.56 0.32
C TYR A 175 3.43 17.68 0.43
N ALA A 176 3.11 17.20 1.63
CA ALA A 176 1.91 16.40 1.86
C ALA A 176 0.62 17.18 1.58
N ARG A 177 0.60 18.52 1.83
CA ARG A 177 -0.54 19.37 1.51
C ARG A 177 -0.76 19.55 0.02
N LEU A 178 0.30 19.71 -0.77
CA LEU A 178 0.19 19.79 -2.22
C LEU A 178 -0.40 18.51 -2.80
N LEU A 179 0.08 17.34 -2.34
CA LEU A 179 -0.47 16.05 -2.76
C LEU A 179 -1.92 15.84 -2.31
N LYS A 180 -2.29 16.35 -1.12
CA LYS A 180 -3.68 16.30 -0.65
C LYS A 180 -4.60 17.12 -1.53
N GLU A 181 -4.24 18.36 -1.83
CA GLU A 181 -5.07 19.23 -2.68
C GLU A 181 -5.19 18.68 -4.09
N PHE A 182 -4.09 18.24 -4.69
CA PHE A 182 -4.06 17.52 -5.96
C PHE A 182 -5.03 16.34 -6.01
N SER A 183 -5.07 15.52 -4.96
CA SER A 183 -5.88 14.29 -4.90
C SER A 183 -7.28 14.48 -4.29
N LYS A 184 -7.73 15.73 -4.07
CA LYS A 184 -8.94 16.04 -3.27
C LYS A 184 -10.20 15.33 -3.73
N ASN A 185 -10.43 15.31 -5.05
CA ASN A 185 -11.65 14.78 -5.66
C ASN A 185 -11.51 13.34 -6.17
N THR A 186 -10.40 12.68 -5.89
CA THR A 186 -10.07 11.34 -6.36
C THR A 186 -10.15 10.33 -5.24
N PHE A 187 -10.56 9.10 -5.55
CA PHE A 187 -10.50 8.00 -4.58
C PHE A 187 -9.04 7.64 -4.28
N LYS A 188 -8.68 7.61 -2.99
CA LYS A 188 -7.32 7.41 -2.52
C LYS A 188 -7.16 6.05 -1.87
N ILE A 189 -6.09 5.33 -2.21
CA ILE A 189 -5.66 4.12 -1.49
C ILE A 189 -4.31 4.42 -0.84
N LEU A 190 -4.29 4.51 0.47
CA LEU A 190 -3.07 4.71 1.23
C LEU A 190 -2.51 3.36 1.68
N LEU A 191 -1.29 3.02 1.26
CA LEU A 191 -0.61 1.79 1.64
C LEU A 191 0.47 2.10 2.68
N THR A 192 0.36 1.50 3.86
CA THR A 192 1.39 1.61 4.90
C THR A 192 1.38 0.39 5.82
N GLY A 193 2.54 -0.09 6.21
CA GLY A 193 2.63 -1.13 7.27
C GLY A 193 2.52 -0.55 8.68
N THR A 194 2.62 0.77 8.83
CA THR A 194 2.74 1.49 10.10
C THR A 194 1.89 2.75 10.09
N PRO A 195 0.56 2.60 10.24
CA PRO A 195 -0.36 3.74 10.24
C PRO A 195 -0.18 4.65 11.47
N ILE A 196 0.39 4.10 12.55
CA ILE A 196 0.76 4.84 13.77
C ILE A 196 2.23 4.51 14.07
N GLU A 197 3.12 5.44 13.78
CA GLU A 197 4.57 5.27 14.00
C GLU A 197 5.03 5.89 15.33
N LYS A 198 4.66 7.14 15.57
CA LYS A 198 5.08 7.92 16.75
C LYS A 198 3.98 8.01 17.80
N ASN A 199 2.79 8.33 17.37
CA ASN A 199 1.61 8.45 18.21
C ASN A 199 0.35 8.55 17.31
N ILE A 200 -0.82 8.63 17.95
CA ILE A 200 -2.12 8.64 17.27
C ILE A 200 -2.33 9.84 16.32
N MET A 201 -1.48 10.88 16.39
CA MET A 201 -1.52 11.99 15.44
C MET A 201 -1.05 11.59 14.04
N ASP A 202 -0.30 10.50 13.91
CA ASP A 202 0.07 9.97 12.59
C ASP A 202 -1.18 9.45 11.88
N LEU A 203 -2.04 8.73 12.60
CA LEU A 203 -3.34 8.29 12.06
C LEU A 203 -4.25 9.48 11.75
N TYR A 204 -4.26 10.51 12.61
CA TYR A 204 -4.97 11.74 12.33
C TYR A 204 -4.57 12.32 10.97
N GLY A 205 -3.28 12.45 10.71
CA GLY A 205 -2.79 13.00 9.46
C GLY A 205 -3.17 12.16 8.23
N LEU A 206 -3.14 10.82 8.32
CA LEU A 206 -3.56 9.95 7.23
C LEU A 206 -5.07 10.05 6.94
N ILE A 207 -5.90 10.11 7.98
CA ILE A 207 -7.35 10.32 7.81
C ILE A 207 -7.62 11.72 7.26
N TYR A 208 -6.95 12.75 7.79
CA TYR A 208 -7.06 14.13 7.29
C TYR A 208 -6.63 14.26 5.82
N PHE A 209 -5.69 13.47 5.37
CA PHE A 209 -5.29 13.40 3.96
C PHE A 209 -6.41 12.84 3.07
N ILE A 210 -7.17 11.86 3.55
CA ILE A 210 -8.31 11.28 2.83
C ILE A 210 -9.53 12.21 2.90
N ASP A 211 -9.91 12.60 4.11
CA ASP A 211 -11.10 13.41 4.39
C ASP A 211 -10.85 14.31 5.60
N ASP A 212 -10.66 15.61 5.35
CA ASP A 212 -10.35 16.61 6.36
C ASP A 212 -11.57 17.06 7.19
N GLU A 213 -12.76 16.63 6.81
CA GLU A 213 -14.01 16.94 7.53
C GLU A 213 -14.38 15.87 8.58
N LEU A 214 -13.76 14.69 8.51
CA LEU A 214 -14.13 13.54 9.34
C LEU A 214 -13.75 13.71 10.82
N LEU A 215 -12.58 14.27 11.09
CA LEU A 215 -12.03 14.42 12.43
C LEU A 215 -12.07 15.89 12.88
N PRO A 216 -12.17 16.14 14.20
CA PRO A 216 -12.11 17.51 14.73
C PRO A 216 -10.73 18.13 14.49
N GLU A 217 -10.63 19.44 14.72
CA GLU A 217 -9.37 20.18 14.64
C GLU A 217 -8.21 19.49 15.39
N PRO A 218 -6.95 19.62 14.92
CA PRO A 218 -5.79 18.88 15.45
C PRO A 218 -5.63 19.01 16.97
N ASP A 219 -5.81 20.23 17.52
CA ASP A 219 -5.68 20.50 18.96
C ASP A 219 -6.76 19.81 19.78
N THR A 220 -7.98 19.79 19.27
CA THR A 220 -9.11 19.10 19.90
C THR A 220 -8.89 17.59 19.86
N TYR A 221 -8.47 17.07 18.72
CA TYR A 221 -8.15 15.65 18.58
C TYR A 221 -7.01 15.24 19.53
N MET A 222 -5.95 16.04 19.60
CA MET A 222 -4.81 15.78 20.47
C MET A 222 -5.23 15.79 21.95
N LYS A 223 -6.00 16.78 22.39
CA LYS A 223 -6.51 16.87 23.79
C LYS A 223 -7.40 15.68 24.15
N ARG A 224 -8.19 15.15 23.18
CA ARG A 224 -9.19 14.11 23.41
C ARG A 224 -8.62 12.70 23.33
N TYR A 225 -7.69 12.43 22.42
CA TYR A 225 -7.26 11.08 22.12
C TYR A 225 -5.79 10.79 22.41
N LEU A 226 -4.89 11.81 22.44
CA LEU A 226 -3.47 11.55 22.68
C LEU A 226 -3.27 10.99 24.09
N ARG A 227 -2.72 9.79 24.18
CA ARG A 227 -2.49 9.03 25.43
C ARG A 227 -3.75 8.80 26.27
N LYS A 228 -4.92 8.71 25.63
CA LYS A 228 -6.21 8.47 26.30
C LYS A 228 -6.93 7.27 25.69
N PRO A 229 -6.50 6.03 26.00
CA PRO A 229 -7.08 4.82 25.43
C PRO A 229 -8.56 4.64 25.74
N GLU A 230 -9.04 5.23 26.83
CA GLU A 230 -10.46 5.24 27.20
C GLU A 230 -11.38 5.84 26.14
N ASN A 231 -10.86 6.72 25.28
CA ASN A 231 -11.61 7.39 24.21
C ASN A 231 -11.46 6.68 22.84
N TYR A 232 -10.66 5.62 22.74
CA TYR A 232 -10.40 4.97 21.43
C TYR A 232 -11.62 4.24 20.87
N ALA A 233 -12.53 3.75 21.71
CA ALA A 233 -13.76 3.15 21.21
C ALA A 233 -14.63 4.15 20.43
N GLU A 234 -14.74 5.38 20.91
CA GLU A 234 -15.43 6.46 20.19
C GLU A 234 -14.72 6.83 18.87
N LEU A 235 -13.39 6.88 18.90
CA LEU A 235 -12.61 7.15 17.70
C LEU A 235 -12.75 6.03 16.68
N ALA A 236 -12.83 4.77 17.14
CA ALA A 236 -12.99 3.60 16.29
C ALA A 236 -14.26 3.66 15.43
N ASP A 237 -15.37 4.12 15.98
CA ASP A 237 -16.62 4.29 15.24
C ASP A 237 -16.47 5.23 14.03
N LYS A 238 -15.53 6.19 14.13
CA LYS A 238 -15.26 7.16 13.06
C LYS A 238 -14.26 6.65 12.03
N VAL A 239 -13.17 6.00 12.47
CA VAL A 239 -12.01 5.70 11.62
C VAL A 239 -11.91 4.25 11.15
N SER A 240 -12.52 3.28 11.84
CA SER A 240 -12.45 1.86 11.47
C SER A 240 -12.98 1.57 10.06
N LYS A 241 -13.90 2.40 9.58
CA LYS A 241 -14.44 2.30 8.22
C LYS A 241 -13.44 2.68 7.13
N TYR A 242 -12.37 3.38 7.49
CA TYR A 242 -11.32 3.83 6.57
C TYR A 242 -10.05 3.00 6.65
N CYS A 243 -9.88 2.17 7.69
CA CYS A 243 -8.64 1.46 7.96
C CYS A 243 -8.87 -0.05 8.03
N PHE A 244 -8.17 -0.81 7.20
CA PHE A 244 -8.16 -2.26 7.21
C PHE A 244 -6.77 -2.79 7.56
N ARG A 245 -6.68 -3.75 8.52
CA ARG A 245 -5.42 -4.31 8.98
C ARG A 245 -5.51 -5.81 9.24
N THR A 246 -4.62 -6.56 8.62
CA THR A 246 -4.40 -7.98 8.92
C THR A 246 -3.08 -8.18 9.64
N LEU A 247 -3.10 -8.92 10.74
CA LEU A 247 -1.90 -9.34 11.45
C LEU A 247 -1.41 -10.68 10.91
N ARG A 248 -0.11 -10.89 10.89
CA ARG A 248 0.49 -12.19 10.50
C ARG A 248 -0.07 -13.36 11.32
N SER A 249 -0.34 -13.14 12.59
CA SER A 249 -0.97 -14.15 13.46
C SER A 249 -2.35 -14.61 12.97
N GLN A 250 -3.13 -13.70 12.37
CA GLN A 250 -4.44 -13.98 11.78
C GLN A 250 -4.30 -14.71 10.44
N ALA A 251 -3.31 -14.32 9.63
CA ALA A 251 -3.06 -14.89 8.32
C ALA A 251 -2.41 -16.29 8.33
N LYS A 252 -1.72 -16.68 9.40
CA LYS A 252 -1.04 -18.00 9.53
C LYS A 252 -1.91 -19.21 9.21
N ARG A 253 -3.23 -19.10 9.33
CA ARG A 253 -4.19 -20.18 9.02
C ARG A 253 -4.42 -20.36 7.51
N TYR A 254 -4.17 -19.32 6.73
CA TYR A 254 -4.50 -19.25 5.30
C TYR A 254 -3.25 -19.22 4.42
N ALA A 255 -2.13 -18.83 4.99
CA ALA A 255 -0.86 -18.70 4.32
C ALA A 255 0.28 -19.33 5.14
N LYS A 256 1.21 -19.97 4.45
CA LYS A 256 2.43 -20.47 5.08
C LYS A 256 3.36 -19.29 5.35
N ILE A 257 3.39 -18.80 6.57
CA ILE A 257 4.33 -17.77 7.01
C ILE A 257 5.54 -18.48 7.63
N PRO A 258 6.76 -18.25 7.10
CA PRO A 258 7.97 -18.87 7.62
C PRO A 258 8.26 -18.42 9.04
N LYS A 259 8.98 -19.24 9.80
CA LYS A 259 9.43 -18.88 11.16
C LYS A 259 10.65 -17.97 11.06
N ARG A 260 10.87 -17.19 12.12
CA ARG A 260 12.09 -16.40 12.32
C ARG A 260 12.92 -17.01 13.45
N LEU A 261 14.20 -17.16 13.21
CA LEU A 261 15.18 -17.52 14.21
C LEU A 261 16.10 -16.30 14.44
N HIS A 262 15.96 -15.64 15.56
CA HIS A 262 16.84 -14.54 15.96
C HIS A 262 18.05 -15.06 16.72
N ILE A 263 19.24 -14.68 16.26
CA ILE A 263 20.53 -15.01 16.87
C ILE A 263 21.24 -13.70 17.18
N THR A 264 21.56 -13.48 18.44
CA THR A 264 22.40 -12.37 18.86
C THR A 264 23.78 -12.89 19.21
N LEU A 265 24.81 -12.48 18.45
CA LEU A 265 26.20 -12.78 18.73
C LEU A 265 26.81 -11.71 19.62
N GLU A 266 27.20 -12.09 20.79
CA GLU A 266 27.96 -11.29 21.72
C GLU A 266 29.45 -11.46 21.44
N TYR A 267 30.17 -10.35 21.32
CA TYR A 267 31.64 -10.37 21.14
C TYR A 267 32.33 -9.39 22.10
N GLU A 268 33.57 -9.70 22.45
CA GLU A 268 34.43 -8.85 23.23
C GLU A 268 35.41 -8.16 22.30
N ALA A 269 35.61 -6.84 22.50
CA ALA A 269 36.57 -6.07 21.74
C ALA A 269 38.01 -6.52 22.04
N SER A 270 38.88 -6.40 21.03
CA SER A 270 40.32 -6.60 21.23
C SER A 270 40.93 -5.52 22.14
N GLU A 271 42.10 -5.74 22.69
CA GLU A 271 42.80 -4.76 23.57
C GLU A 271 43.00 -3.40 22.87
N LYS A 272 43.29 -3.37 21.56
CA LYS A 272 43.43 -2.13 20.79
C LYS A 272 42.06 -1.44 20.55
N GLU A 273 41.01 -2.19 20.34
CA GLU A 273 39.67 -1.63 20.25
C GLU A 273 39.21 -1.05 21.59
N LYS A 274 39.55 -1.71 22.71
CA LYS A 274 39.29 -1.21 24.07
C LYS A 274 40.07 0.06 24.34
N GLU A 275 41.34 0.13 23.91
CA GLU A 275 42.19 1.34 24.05
C GLU A 275 41.56 2.51 23.30
N LEU A 276 41.13 2.30 22.02
CA LEU A 276 40.46 3.32 21.24
C LEU A 276 39.13 3.77 21.88
N TYR A 277 38.35 2.81 22.39
CA TYR A 277 37.13 3.10 23.13
C TYR A 277 37.38 4.01 24.34
N ASN A 278 38.40 3.68 25.15
CA ASN A 278 38.77 4.47 26.34
C ASN A 278 39.21 5.90 25.96
N LEU A 279 39.97 6.07 24.88
CA LEU A 279 40.40 7.38 24.38
C LEU A 279 39.19 8.23 23.94
N LEU A 280 38.24 7.62 23.20
CA LEU A 280 37.01 8.32 22.79
C LEU A 280 36.15 8.67 24.00
N PHE A 281 36.00 7.74 24.94
CA PHE A 281 35.23 7.95 26.16
C PHE A 281 35.81 9.08 27.02
N ALA A 282 37.15 9.09 27.25
CA ALA A 282 37.83 10.17 27.95
C ALA A 282 37.67 11.55 27.27
N TYR A 283 37.54 11.57 25.95
CA TYR A 283 37.19 12.79 25.21
C TYR A 283 35.75 13.21 25.45
N ILE A 284 34.79 12.27 25.41
CA ILE A 284 33.36 12.53 25.61
C ILE A 284 33.10 13.10 27.02
N GLU A 285 33.82 12.68 28.03
CA GLU A 285 33.69 13.17 29.42
C GLU A 285 34.16 14.62 29.65
N LYS A 286 34.90 15.21 28.72
CA LYS A 286 35.37 16.58 28.89
C LYS A 286 34.24 17.60 28.88
N PRO A 287 34.29 18.64 29.73
CA PRO A 287 33.21 19.64 29.78
C PRO A 287 33.22 20.58 28.59
N ASN A 288 34.37 20.98 28.05
CA ASN A 288 34.49 21.92 26.95
C ASN A 288 35.13 21.24 25.74
N LYS A 289 34.44 21.24 24.61
CA LYS A 289 34.83 20.56 23.35
C LYS A 289 34.84 21.58 22.22
N ILE A 290 35.96 21.79 21.58
CA ILE A 290 36.11 22.68 20.42
C ILE A 290 35.42 22.07 19.18
N ALA A 291 35.63 20.78 18.98
CA ALA A 291 35.07 20.08 17.82
C ALA A 291 33.52 19.94 17.85
N PHE A 292 32.89 20.00 19.02
CA PHE A 292 31.45 19.81 19.24
C PHE A 292 30.92 20.77 20.31
N PRO A 293 30.95 22.10 20.08
CA PRO A 293 30.66 23.11 21.12
C PRO A 293 29.20 23.12 21.58
N GLN A 294 28.24 22.64 20.74
CA GLN A 294 26.81 22.67 21.02
C GLN A 294 26.20 21.29 21.24
N MET A 295 27.02 20.24 21.18
CA MET A 295 26.51 18.87 21.29
C MET A 295 26.53 18.39 22.73
N GLU A 296 25.39 17.86 23.20
CA GLU A 296 25.34 17.27 24.53
C GLU A 296 26.24 16.02 24.64
N GLN A 297 26.73 15.76 25.81
CA GLN A 297 27.64 14.65 26.08
C GLN A 297 27.05 13.30 25.69
N TYR A 298 25.77 13.13 25.93
CA TYR A 298 25.04 11.90 25.59
C TYR A 298 24.95 11.66 24.08
N ASP A 299 24.58 12.68 23.31
CA ASP A 299 24.44 12.59 21.85
C ASP A 299 25.82 12.35 21.20
N LEU A 300 26.84 12.99 21.71
CA LEU A 300 28.22 12.76 21.27
C LEU A 300 28.68 11.33 21.55
N ALA A 301 28.32 10.77 22.71
CA ALA A 301 28.61 9.37 23.03
C ALA A 301 27.91 8.43 22.07
N LEU A 302 26.63 8.63 21.80
CA LEU A 302 25.87 7.81 20.84
C LEU A 302 26.49 7.89 19.44
N MET A 303 26.92 9.08 19.01
CA MET A 303 27.53 9.29 17.70
C MET A 303 28.89 8.61 17.58
N LEU A 304 29.86 8.95 18.43
CA LEU A 304 31.24 8.47 18.30
C LEU A 304 31.37 6.98 18.64
N LEU A 305 30.75 6.53 19.74
CA LEU A 305 30.80 5.13 20.15
C LEU A 305 29.93 4.27 19.25
N GLY A 306 28.85 4.83 18.64
CA GLY A 306 28.07 4.19 17.63
C GLY A 306 28.83 3.93 16.32
N LEU A 307 29.68 4.89 15.89
CA LEU A 307 30.58 4.71 14.74
C LEU A 307 31.62 3.63 15.02
N LEU A 308 32.20 3.63 16.23
CA LEU A 308 33.15 2.58 16.64
C LEU A 308 32.49 1.21 16.70
N SER A 309 31.23 1.14 17.18
CA SER A 309 30.47 -0.08 17.21
C SER A 309 30.14 -0.59 15.80
N SER A 310 29.93 0.30 14.83
CA SER A 310 29.73 -0.09 13.45
C SER A 310 31.01 -0.73 12.88
N SER A 311 32.11 0.01 12.80
CA SER A 311 33.39 -0.56 12.42
C SER A 311 34.54 0.42 12.73
N THR A 312 35.78 -0.12 12.82
CA THR A 312 36.98 0.70 12.89
C THR A 312 37.10 1.61 11.67
N ALA A 313 36.65 1.18 10.49
CA ALA A 313 36.67 2.00 9.28
C ALA A 313 35.74 3.24 9.38
N ALA A 314 34.58 3.11 9.98
CA ALA A 314 33.64 4.21 10.16
C ALA A 314 34.19 5.28 11.11
N ILE A 315 34.73 4.88 12.24
CA ILE A 315 35.33 5.84 13.18
C ILE A 315 36.57 6.50 12.61
N LYS A 316 37.44 5.78 11.87
CA LYS A 316 38.61 6.35 11.17
C LYS A 316 38.19 7.46 10.21
N ALA A 317 37.17 7.26 9.43
CA ALA A 317 36.67 8.26 8.48
C ALA A 317 36.17 9.52 9.21
N SER A 318 35.43 9.34 10.31
CA SER A 318 34.94 10.44 11.14
C SER A 318 36.10 11.22 11.79
N LEU A 319 37.08 10.52 12.40
CA LEU A 319 38.25 11.13 13.00
C LEU A 319 39.06 11.97 11.98
N LYS A 320 39.26 11.45 10.76
CA LYS A 320 39.91 12.21 9.67
C LYS A 320 39.16 13.51 9.33
N ASN A 321 37.83 13.46 9.29
CA ASN A 321 37.02 14.63 9.00
C ASN A 321 37.04 15.65 10.15
N ILE A 322 37.06 15.21 11.40
CA ILE A 322 37.16 16.06 12.57
C ILE A 322 38.54 16.78 12.56
N ILE A 323 39.64 16.03 12.38
CA ILE A 323 41.00 16.58 12.32
C ILE A 323 41.14 17.66 11.25
N LYS A 324 40.53 17.47 10.08
CA LYS A 324 40.55 18.45 8.96
C LYS A 324 39.84 19.77 9.31
N ARG A 325 38.86 19.75 10.21
CA ARG A 325 38.05 20.93 10.60
C ARG A 325 38.66 21.71 11.76
N LEU A 326 39.60 21.08 12.49
CA LEU A 326 40.24 21.69 13.66
C LEU A 326 41.53 22.41 13.28
N ASP A 327 41.68 23.65 13.82
CA ASP A 327 42.95 24.34 13.84
C ASP A 327 43.94 23.63 14.78
N GLU A 328 45.25 23.99 14.68
CA GLU A 328 46.29 23.42 15.55
C GLU A 328 45.92 23.66 17.02
N SER A 329 45.67 22.59 17.74
CA SER A 329 45.24 22.62 19.14
C SER A 329 45.56 21.32 19.85
N ALA A 330 45.61 21.36 21.19
CA ALA A 330 45.72 20.15 22.01
C ALA A 330 44.54 19.16 21.78
N GLU A 331 43.41 19.63 21.27
CA GLU A 331 42.28 18.78 20.94
C GLU A 331 42.53 18.04 19.64
N LYS A 332 43.06 18.70 18.61
CA LYS A 332 43.44 18.08 17.33
C LYS A 332 44.47 16.97 17.55
N GLN A 333 45.50 17.22 18.36
CA GLN A 333 46.53 16.20 18.74
C GLN A 333 45.88 14.95 19.36
N LYS A 334 44.82 15.10 20.18
CA LYS A 334 44.12 13.93 20.73
C LYS A 334 43.39 13.13 19.67
N PHE A 335 42.75 13.79 18.71
CA PHE A 335 42.10 13.10 17.59
C PHE A 335 43.13 12.42 16.68
N GLU A 336 44.35 12.98 16.55
CA GLU A 336 45.44 12.35 15.81
C GLU A 336 45.96 11.08 16.53
N ILE A 337 46.05 11.10 17.87
CA ILE A 337 46.37 9.90 18.67
C ILE A 337 45.26 8.82 18.47
N MET A 338 44.00 9.20 18.61
CA MET A 338 42.88 8.27 18.37
C MET A 338 42.93 7.69 16.97
N LEU A 339 43.24 8.49 15.95
CA LEU A 339 43.37 8.03 14.56
C LEU A 339 44.56 7.08 14.40
N ALA A 340 45.70 7.34 15.08
CA ALA A 340 46.86 6.45 15.08
C ALA A 340 46.49 5.08 15.71
N THR A 341 45.89 5.09 16.91
CA THR A 341 45.42 3.85 17.57
C THR A 341 44.39 3.09 16.67
N ALA A 342 43.50 3.83 16.05
CA ALA A 342 42.53 3.22 15.11
C ALA A 342 43.27 2.59 13.91
N ASN A 343 44.32 3.21 13.37
CA ASN A 343 45.08 2.69 12.23
C ASN A 343 45.79 1.37 12.55
N ASP A 344 46.20 1.16 13.80
CA ASP A 344 46.79 -0.09 14.25
C ASP A 344 45.81 -1.27 14.25
N ILE A 345 44.51 -1.01 14.20
CA ILE A 345 43.47 -2.04 14.06
C ILE A 345 43.27 -2.34 12.58
N ILE A 346 43.82 -3.44 12.12
CA ILE A 346 43.72 -3.86 10.70
C ILE A 346 42.36 -4.47 10.43
N GLU A 347 41.87 -5.32 11.34
CA GLU A 347 40.60 -6.05 11.23
C GLU A 347 39.95 -6.12 12.61
N ASP A 348 38.69 -5.64 12.68
CA ASP A 348 37.94 -5.63 13.94
C ASP A 348 37.40 -7.01 14.31
N VAL A 349 37.14 -7.23 15.61
CA VAL A 349 36.64 -8.53 16.10
C VAL A 349 35.28 -8.84 15.53
N LYS A 350 34.41 -7.84 15.38
CA LYS A 350 33.05 -7.99 14.84
C LYS A 350 33.08 -8.56 13.42
N SER A 351 33.98 -8.11 12.56
CA SER A 351 34.14 -8.64 11.21
C SER A 351 34.65 -10.08 11.17
N LYS A 352 35.53 -10.46 12.11
CA LYS A 352 35.95 -11.86 12.26
C LYS A 352 34.81 -12.77 12.69
N GLU A 353 33.97 -12.29 13.62
CA GLU A 353 32.77 -13.04 14.04
C GLU A 353 31.74 -13.14 12.92
N LEU A 354 31.61 -12.11 12.06
CA LEU A 354 30.80 -12.20 10.86
C LEU A 354 31.27 -13.31 9.92
N LEU A 355 32.58 -13.39 9.65
CA LEU A 355 33.14 -14.44 8.80
C LEU A 355 32.86 -15.84 9.38
N LYS A 356 33.06 -16.05 10.68
CA LYS A 356 32.74 -17.31 11.36
C LYS A 356 31.24 -17.66 11.25
N ALA A 357 30.38 -16.65 11.42
CA ALA A 357 28.93 -16.84 11.29
C ALA A 357 28.54 -17.24 9.88
N LEU A 358 29.10 -16.61 8.83
CA LEU A 358 28.87 -16.96 7.44
C LEU A 358 29.33 -18.40 7.14
N ASP A 359 30.52 -18.77 7.63
CA ASP A 359 31.07 -20.13 7.45
C ASP A 359 30.21 -21.21 8.15
N THR A 360 29.53 -20.86 9.23
CA THR A 360 28.65 -21.78 9.98
C THR A 360 27.24 -21.85 9.39
N ILE A 361 26.66 -20.69 9.04
CA ILE A 361 25.24 -20.60 8.62
C ILE A 361 25.06 -21.03 7.16
N PHE A 362 25.96 -20.75 6.25
CA PHE A 362 25.83 -21.15 4.85
C PHE A 362 25.68 -22.67 4.65
N PRO A 363 26.48 -23.55 5.31
CA PRO A 363 26.22 -24.98 5.27
C PRO A 363 24.86 -25.39 5.88
N LEU A 364 24.39 -24.68 6.91
CA LEU A 364 23.08 -24.91 7.52
C LEU A 364 21.95 -24.57 6.54
N LEU A 365 22.01 -23.41 5.87
CA LEU A 365 21.03 -23.02 4.84
C LEU A 365 20.92 -24.07 3.75
N LYS A 366 22.05 -24.62 3.29
CA LYS A 366 22.07 -25.70 2.28
C LYS A 366 21.34 -26.96 2.77
N ARG A 367 21.51 -27.34 4.05
CA ARG A 367 20.81 -28.47 4.67
C ARG A 367 19.32 -28.26 4.77
N LEU A 368 18.90 -27.00 4.98
CA LEU A 368 17.49 -26.60 5.04
C LEU A 368 16.85 -26.44 3.66
N GLY A 369 17.60 -26.64 2.58
CA GLY A 369 17.12 -26.44 1.19
C GLY A 369 17.04 -24.97 0.77
N ALA A 370 17.59 -24.05 1.58
CA ALA A 370 17.62 -22.63 1.28
C ALA A 370 18.85 -22.26 0.42
N ASN A 371 18.73 -21.18 -0.34
CA ASN A 371 19.82 -20.66 -1.13
C ASN A 371 20.96 -20.17 -0.25
N ARG A 372 22.20 -20.32 -0.71
CA ARG A 372 23.39 -19.80 -0.06
C ARG A 372 23.51 -18.30 -0.27
N LYS A 373 22.60 -17.52 0.34
CA LYS A 373 22.50 -16.07 0.22
C LYS A 373 22.44 -15.42 1.59
N ALA A 374 23.07 -14.26 1.74
CA ALA A 374 23.01 -13.44 2.93
C ALA A 374 22.80 -11.96 2.56
N LEU A 375 21.91 -11.29 3.30
CA LEU A 375 21.67 -9.86 3.20
C LEU A 375 22.25 -9.17 4.44
N ILE A 376 23.25 -8.33 4.28
CA ILE A 376 23.96 -7.66 5.36
C ILE A 376 23.60 -6.17 5.37
N PHE A 377 23.05 -5.68 6.47
CA PHE A 377 22.72 -4.27 6.66
C PHE A 377 23.69 -3.57 7.58
N THR A 378 24.11 -2.35 7.17
CA THR A 378 24.93 -1.44 7.96
C THR A 378 24.43 0.01 7.80
N GLU A 379 24.57 0.85 8.82
CA GLU A 379 24.23 2.29 8.75
C GLU A 379 25.31 3.10 8.02
N SER A 380 26.56 2.62 8.05
CA SER A 380 27.73 3.37 7.58
C SER A 380 28.18 2.92 6.19
N VAL A 381 28.27 3.87 5.26
CA VAL A 381 28.85 3.64 3.93
C VAL A 381 30.32 3.20 4.03
N GLU A 382 31.07 3.71 5.01
CA GLU A 382 32.47 3.31 5.19
C GLU A 382 32.58 1.88 5.74
N THR A 383 31.65 1.46 6.61
CA THR A 383 31.55 0.05 7.03
C THR A 383 31.17 -0.84 5.84
N GLN A 384 30.27 -0.39 4.99
CA GLN A 384 29.88 -1.14 3.78
C GLN A 384 31.09 -1.37 2.86
N LYS A 385 31.90 -0.34 2.59
CA LYS A 385 33.13 -0.45 1.79
C LYS A 385 34.14 -1.40 2.43
N TYR A 386 34.30 -1.31 3.75
CA TYR A 386 35.16 -2.19 4.53
C TYR A 386 34.74 -3.66 4.42
N LEU A 387 33.48 -3.95 4.66
CA LEU A 387 32.93 -5.31 4.55
C LEU A 387 33.04 -5.84 3.13
N TYR A 388 32.80 -5.01 2.11
CA TYR A 388 32.97 -5.41 0.71
C TYR A 388 34.42 -5.81 0.44
N GLY A 389 35.39 -5.01 0.90
CA GLY A 389 36.81 -5.32 0.76
C GLY A 389 37.21 -6.67 1.40
N LEU A 390 36.61 -6.97 2.56
CA LEU A 390 36.85 -8.20 3.30
C LEU A 390 36.21 -9.45 2.64
N LEU A 391 35.00 -9.30 2.12
CA LEU A 391 34.18 -10.45 1.69
C LEU A 391 34.32 -10.79 0.22
N LYS A 392 34.65 -9.84 -0.65
CA LYS A 392 34.66 -10.00 -2.13
C LYS A 392 35.59 -11.09 -2.66
N ASN A 393 36.66 -11.43 -1.92
CA ASN A 393 37.62 -12.46 -2.34
C ASN A 393 37.16 -13.87 -1.96
N LYS A 394 36.20 -14.02 -1.04
CA LYS A 394 35.73 -15.29 -0.52
C LYS A 394 34.33 -15.62 -1.02
N PHE A 395 33.52 -14.62 -1.28
CA PHE A 395 32.10 -14.73 -1.67
C PHE A 395 31.79 -13.83 -2.86
N LYS A 396 30.79 -14.21 -3.66
CA LYS A 396 30.23 -13.31 -4.68
C LYS A 396 29.44 -12.18 -4.01
N THR A 397 30.15 -11.13 -3.63
CA THR A 397 29.64 -10.03 -2.85
C THR A 397 29.27 -8.84 -3.71
N LEU A 398 28.08 -8.31 -3.50
CA LEU A 398 27.51 -7.14 -4.17
C LEU A 398 27.24 -6.04 -3.14
N VAL A 399 27.23 -4.79 -3.60
CA VAL A 399 27.00 -3.60 -2.76
C VAL A 399 25.81 -2.83 -3.33
N TYR A 400 24.91 -2.39 -2.43
CA TYR A 400 23.73 -1.63 -2.79
C TYR A 400 23.55 -0.41 -1.89
N ASN A 401 23.49 0.79 -2.47
CA ASN A 401 23.43 2.07 -1.74
C ASN A 401 22.15 2.85 -1.95
N GLY A 402 21.33 2.51 -2.94
CA GLY A 402 20.09 3.24 -3.27
C GLY A 402 20.34 4.63 -3.88
N GLN A 403 21.46 4.88 -4.52
CA GLN A 403 21.83 6.21 -5.05
C GLN A 403 21.98 6.30 -6.58
N SER A 404 21.81 5.21 -7.33
CA SER A 404 22.07 5.23 -8.77
C SER A 404 21.13 4.34 -9.57
N ASN A 405 20.88 4.73 -10.84
CA ASN A 405 20.11 3.94 -11.84
C ASN A 405 20.74 2.57 -12.17
N VAL A 406 21.94 2.30 -11.65
CA VAL A 406 22.68 1.02 -11.82
C VAL A 406 22.17 -0.05 -10.85
N ASP A 407 21.38 0.32 -9.87
CA ASP A 407 21.07 -0.52 -8.71
C ASP A 407 20.16 -1.73 -9.03
N TYR A 408 19.32 -1.64 -10.07
CA TYR A 408 18.49 -2.78 -10.49
C TYR A 408 19.32 -3.98 -10.97
N THR A 409 20.38 -3.73 -11.71
CA THR A 409 21.27 -4.79 -12.19
C THR A 409 21.93 -5.54 -11.05
N VAL A 410 22.26 -4.83 -9.94
CA VAL A 410 22.86 -5.42 -8.72
C VAL A 410 21.85 -6.35 -8.04
N ILE A 411 20.59 -5.92 -7.87
CA ILE A 411 19.55 -6.75 -7.25
C ILE A 411 19.26 -7.99 -8.12
N LYS A 412 19.14 -7.81 -9.43
CA LYS A 412 18.95 -8.90 -10.36
C LYS A 412 20.13 -9.90 -10.29
N GLN A 413 21.36 -9.40 -10.30
CA GLN A 413 22.55 -10.22 -10.17
C GLN A 413 22.60 -10.94 -8.82
N PHE A 414 22.14 -10.29 -7.71
CA PHE A 414 22.04 -10.96 -6.42
C PHE A 414 20.99 -12.07 -6.46
N LYS A 415 19.82 -11.86 -7.08
CA LYS A 415 18.80 -12.90 -7.24
C LYS A 415 19.31 -14.08 -8.06
N GLU A 416 20.10 -13.86 -9.13
CA GLU A 416 20.60 -14.89 -10.02
C GLU A 416 21.77 -15.70 -9.39
N ASP A 417 22.89 -15.06 -9.10
CA ASP A 417 24.12 -15.78 -8.71
C ASP A 417 24.90 -15.17 -7.55
N GLY A 418 24.51 -14.00 -7.02
CA GLY A 418 25.14 -13.36 -5.87
C GLY A 418 24.95 -14.16 -4.59
N GLU A 419 25.98 -14.17 -3.72
CA GLU A 419 25.93 -14.86 -2.44
C GLU A 419 25.71 -13.88 -1.28
N ILE A 420 26.30 -12.68 -1.34
CA ILE A 420 26.17 -11.66 -0.28
C ILE A 420 25.78 -10.33 -0.91
N LEU A 421 24.75 -9.70 -0.35
CA LEU A 421 24.39 -8.33 -0.66
C LEU A 421 24.59 -7.46 0.59
N ILE A 422 25.46 -6.45 0.51
CA ILE A 422 25.70 -5.50 1.58
C ILE A 422 24.92 -4.23 1.26
N SER A 423 23.95 -3.89 2.08
CA SER A 423 23.05 -2.75 1.88
C SER A 423 23.12 -1.74 3.01
N THR A 424 22.95 -0.47 2.69
CA THR A 424 22.63 0.58 3.67
C THR A 424 21.12 0.68 3.87
N ASP A 425 20.67 1.39 4.91
CA ASP A 425 19.23 1.58 5.17
C ASP A 425 18.49 2.26 4.02
N ASN A 426 19.13 3.16 3.31
CA ASN A 426 18.54 3.82 2.14
C ASN A 426 18.33 2.83 0.98
N GLY A 427 19.26 1.88 0.80
CA GLY A 427 19.14 0.80 -0.17
C GLY A 427 18.16 -0.31 0.24
N ALA A 428 17.76 -0.38 1.51
CA ALA A 428 16.89 -1.44 2.01
C ALA A 428 15.41 -1.30 1.59
N LYS A 429 15.01 -0.17 1.04
CA LYS A 429 13.61 0.11 0.72
C LYS A 429 13.27 -0.43 -0.68
N GLY A 430 12.21 -1.22 -0.80
CA GLY A 430 11.54 -1.47 -2.06
C GLY A 430 11.79 -2.83 -2.74
N TYR A 431 12.75 -3.65 -2.32
CA TYR A 431 13.02 -4.94 -3.00
C TYR A 431 12.51 -6.16 -2.24
N ASN A 432 12.02 -7.13 -3.02
CA ASN A 432 11.67 -8.46 -2.54
C ASN A 432 12.88 -9.38 -2.73
N LEU A 433 13.39 -9.93 -1.64
CA LEU A 433 14.55 -10.81 -1.64
C LEU A 433 14.17 -12.16 -1.00
N GLU A 434 13.04 -12.72 -1.42
CA GLU A 434 12.48 -13.98 -0.91
C GLU A 434 13.39 -15.18 -1.18
N GLU A 435 14.31 -15.07 -2.14
CA GLU A 435 15.33 -16.09 -2.42
C GLU A 435 16.41 -16.17 -1.33
N CYS A 436 16.48 -15.17 -0.46
CA CYS A 436 17.41 -15.10 0.67
C CYS A 436 16.68 -15.45 1.96
N ALA A 437 17.23 -16.36 2.76
CA ALA A 437 16.66 -16.75 4.06
C ALA A 437 17.53 -16.31 5.25
N PHE A 438 18.58 -15.53 5.01
CA PHE A 438 19.50 -15.08 6.04
C PHE A 438 19.75 -13.58 5.97
N VAL A 439 19.43 -12.86 7.04
CA VAL A 439 19.71 -11.43 7.19
C VAL A 439 20.63 -11.18 8.37
N VAL A 440 21.58 -10.28 8.18
CA VAL A 440 22.52 -9.83 9.17
C VAL A 440 22.32 -8.35 9.43
N ASN A 441 21.87 -7.99 10.63
CA ASN A 441 21.93 -6.63 11.13
C ASN A 441 23.34 -6.40 11.69
N TYR A 442 24.27 -5.97 10.82
CA TYR A 442 25.62 -5.69 11.26
C TYR A 442 25.63 -4.56 12.29
N ASP A 443 24.84 -3.52 12.05
CA ASP A 443 24.58 -2.48 13.03
C ASP A 443 23.17 -2.57 13.59
N LEU A 444 23.04 -2.53 14.92
CA LEU A 444 21.78 -2.36 15.59
C LEU A 444 21.24 -0.93 15.40
N LEU A 445 19.94 -0.81 15.17
CA LEU A 445 19.27 0.47 15.05
C LEU A 445 18.55 0.85 16.35
N TYR A 446 18.45 2.16 16.61
CA TYR A 446 17.56 2.68 17.66
C TYR A 446 16.08 2.52 17.26
N ASN A 447 15.79 2.60 15.96
CA ASN A 447 14.43 2.43 15.42
C ASN A 447 14.15 0.97 15.09
N THR A 448 13.38 0.31 15.96
CA THR A 448 12.97 -1.10 15.78
C THR A 448 12.13 -1.32 14.53
N LEU A 449 11.36 -0.31 14.11
CA LEU A 449 10.57 -0.38 12.88
C LEU A 449 11.46 -0.53 11.65
N LYS A 450 12.56 0.22 11.60
CA LYS A 450 13.55 0.06 10.53
C LYS A 450 14.20 -1.32 10.55
N MET A 451 14.45 -1.88 11.74
CA MET A 451 14.95 -3.26 11.85
C MET A 451 13.95 -4.27 11.29
N GLU A 452 12.66 -4.11 11.60
CA GLU A 452 11.60 -4.95 11.01
C GLU A 452 11.55 -4.78 9.50
N GLN A 453 11.62 -3.57 8.99
CA GLN A 453 11.67 -3.31 7.55
C GLN A 453 12.86 -4.00 6.86
N ARG A 454 14.04 -4.11 7.53
CA ARG A 454 15.17 -4.89 7.03
C ARG A 454 14.84 -6.39 6.95
N ILE A 455 14.25 -6.94 8.00
CA ILE A 455 13.87 -8.35 8.09
C ILE A 455 12.79 -8.67 7.06
N ASP A 456 11.85 -7.78 6.86
CA ASP A 456 10.75 -7.92 5.91
C ASP A 456 11.19 -7.93 4.44
N ARG A 457 12.45 -7.64 4.15
CA ARG A 457 13.00 -7.87 2.79
C ARG A 457 13.06 -9.36 2.44
N ILE A 458 13.30 -10.22 3.43
CA ILE A 458 13.40 -11.68 3.26
C ILE A 458 12.23 -12.44 3.88
N HIS A 459 11.61 -11.92 4.93
CA HIS A 459 10.52 -12.58 5.67
C HIS A 459 9.16 -12.14 5.13
N ARG A 460 8.74 -12.81 4.07
CA ARG A 460 7.48 -12.55 3.35
C ARG A 460 6.66 -13.80 3.21
N ILE A 461 5.41 -13.65 2.82
CA ILE A 461 4.44 -14.73 2.68
C ILE A 461 4.86 -15.77 1.62
N ASN A 462 5.63 -15.39 0.61
CA ASN A 462 6.12 -16.30 -0.43
C ASN A 462 7.46 -16.97 -0.10
N GLN A 463 8.08 -16.61 1.02
CA GLN A 463 9.33 -17.21 1.48
C GLN A 463 9.10 -18.69 1.84
N GLN A 464 9.86 -19.58 1.19
CA GLN A 464 9.70 -21.03 1.34
C GLN A 464 10.40 -21.59 2.58
N ASN A 465 11.43 -20.89 3.07
CA ASN A 465 12.31 -21.33 4.14
C ASN A 465 12.16 -20.48 5.39
N ASP A 466 12.42 -21.04 6.56
CA ASP A 466 12.52 -20.27 7.79
C ASP A 466 13.70 -19.29 7.71
N CYS A 467 13.51 -18.09 8.23
CA CYS A 467 14.47 -17.00 8.13
C CYS A 467 15.38 -16.94 9.35
N ILE A 468 16.67 -16.74 9.12
CA ILE A 468 17.66 -16.52 10.17
C ILE A 468 18.01 -15.03 10.20
N VAL A 469 17.91 -14.44 11.39
CA VAL A 469 18.24 -13.04 11.66
C VAL A 469 19.41 -13.00 12.64
N LEU A 470 20.55 -12.47 12.20
CA LEU A 470 21.74 -12.35 13.01
C LEU A 470 21.98 -10.89 13.39
N SER A 471 22.24 -10.62 14.64
CA SER A 471 22.63 -9.31 15.16
C SER A 471 23.92 -9.41 15.98
N PHE A 472 24.73 -8.34 16.00
CA PHE A 472 25.97 -8.28 16.76
C PHE A 472 25.86 -7.30 17.92
N ILE A 473 26.50 -7.62 19.05
CA ILE A 473 26.53 -6.79 20.25
C ILE A 473 27.92 -6.86 20.90
N ASN A 474 28.44 -5.69 21.15
CA ASN A 474 29.55 -5.52 22.10
C ASN A 474 29.01 -5.03 23.46
N LYS A 475 29.04 -5.91 24.45
CA LYS A 475 28.57 -5.60 25.82
C LYS A 475 29.38 -4.53 26.53
N GLU A 476 30.62 -4.28 26.10
CA GLU A 476 31.48 -3.27 26.65
C GLU A 476 31.28 -1.89 25.99
N ASN A 477 30.56 -1.81 24.86
CA ASN A 477 30.28 -0.55 24.19
C ASN A 477 28.92 0.05 24.66
N PHE A 478 29.00 1.25 25.23
CA PHE A 478 27.82 1.98 25.72
C PHE A 478 26.72 2.13 24.68
N ALA A 479 27.07 2.47 23.43
CA ALA A 479 26.07 2.66 22.35
C ALA A 479 25.35 1.36 22.01
N ASP A 480 26.04 0.22 21.95
CA ASP A 480 25.43 -1.08 21.68
C ASP A 480 24.52 -1.54 22.83
N VAL A 481 25.00 -1.40 24.07
CA VAL A 481 24.21 -1.74 25.25
C VAL A 481 22.93 -0.91 25.28
N ARG A 482 23.04 0.37 24.95
CA ARG A 482 21.87 1.27 24.91
C ARG A 482 20.88 0.92 23.79
N LYS A 483 21.39 0.62 22.59
CA LYS A 483 20.55 0.14 21.49
C LYS A 483 19.84 -1.16 21.86
N LEU A 484 20.55 -2.10 22.50
CA LEU A 484 19.98 -3.38 22.96
C LEU A 484 18.92 -3.18 24.02
N GLU A 485 19.16 -2.32 25.02
CA GLU A 485 18.16 -2.02 26.06
C GLU A 485 16.86 -1.47 25.44
N LEU A 486 16.96 -0.59 24.47
CA LEU A 486 15.81 -0.04 23.76
C LEU A 486 15.09 -1.10 22.92
N VAL A 487 15.85 -1.94 22.23
CA VAL A 487 15.31 -3.05 21.41
C VAL A 487 14.67 -4.10 22.32
N SER A 488 15.33 -4.58 23.38
CA SER A 488 14.80 -5.63 24.24
C SER A 488 13.63 -5.18 25.10
N LYS A 489 13.59 -3.95 25.59
CA LYS A 489 12.41 -3.39 26.26
C LYS A 489 11.21 -3.29 25.34
N ARG A 490 11.45 -3.11 24.06
CA ARG A 490 10.43 -3.13 23.01
C ARG A 490 9.97 -4.54 22.66
N HIS A 491 10.82 -5.56 22.74
CA HIS A 491 10.49 -6.97 22.50
C HIS A 491 9.60 -7.60 23.60
N ILE A 492 9.85 -7.27 24.86
CA ILE A 492 9.07 -7.82 26.00
C ILE A 492 7.61 -7.31 26.00
N LEU A 493 7.33 -6.18 25.34
CA LEU A 493 6.01 -5.56 25.29
C LEU A 493 5.21 -5.88 24.01
N SER A 494 5.81 -6.55 23.04
CA SER A 494 5.16 -6.84 21.76
C SER A 494 5.16 -8.33 21.43
N ASP A 495 4.39 -9.14 22.18
CA ASP A 495 4.00 -10.48 21.76
C ASP A 495 3.27 -10.50 20.39
N GLY A 496 3.00 -9.33 19.83
CA GLY A 496 2.36 -9.15 18.55
C GLY A 496 3.29 -8.81 17.37
N VAL A 497 4.48 -8.24 17.61
CA VAL A 497 5.42 -7.82 16.53
C VAL A 497 6.50 -8.86 16.27
N PHE A 498 6.91 -9.60 17.30
CA PHE A 498 7.83 -10.73 17.17
C PHE A 498 7.12 -11.97 17.67
N GLY A 499 6.81 -12.90 16.80
CA GLY A 499 6.17 -14.16 17.18
C GLY A 499 6.94 -14.91 18.29
N VAL A 500 6.24 -15.71 19.07
CA VAL A 500 6.63 -16.48 20.27
C VAL A 500 7.89 -17.38 20.14
N SER A 501 8.77 -17.19 19.18
CA SER A 501 9.93 -18.06 18.93
C SER A 501 11.29 -17.37 18.96
N ASP A 502 11.42 -16.21 19.60
CA ASP A 502 12.72 -15.54 19.70
C ASP A 502 13.58 -16.20 20.78
N VAL A 503 14.43 -17.12 20.36
CA VAL A 503 15.45 -17.71 21.23
C VAL A 503 16.63 -16.73 21.31
N VAL A 504 16.71 -15.99 22.39
CA VAL A 504 17.92 -15.22 22.72
C VAL A 504 18.95 -16.20 23.28
N ILE A 505 19.95 -16.54 22.50
CA ILE A 505 21.08 -17.38 22.94
C ILE A 505 22.13 -16.46 23.55
N GLY A 506 22.15 -16.38 24.86
CA GLY A 506 23.21 -15.69 25.65
C GLY A 506 22.68 -15.17 26.99
N GLY A 507 23.31 -15.56 28.08
CA GLY A 507 22.94 -15.22 29.46
C GLY A 507 23.02 -13.71 29.75
N PHE A 508 21.86 -13.10 29.92
CA PHE A 508 21.67 -11.63 30.02
C PHE A 508 21.96 -11.01 31.40
N SER A 509 22.06 -11.81 32.47
CA SER A 509 21.94 -11.28 33.83
C SER A 509 23.20 -10.65 34.43
N ASP A 510 24.38 -11.19 34.18
CA ASP A 510 25.61 -10.79 34.95
C ASP A 510 26.47 -9.68 34.31
N SER A 511 26.32 -9.47 33.00
CA SER A 511 27.17 -8.50 32.28
C SER A 511 26.58 -7.09 32.17
N MET A 512 25.28 -6.94 32.28
CA MET A 512 24.61 -5.63 32.33
C MET A 512 25.03 -4.84 33.58
N GLU A 513 25.19 -5.50 34.74
CA GLU A 513 25.68 -4.86 35.94
C GLU A 513 27.15 -4.42 35.81
N LYS A 514 28.02 -5.13 35.07
CA LYS A 514 29.43 -4.76 34.86
C LYS A 514 29.58 -3.58 33.90
N ALA A 515 28.87 -3.58 32.78
CA ALA A 515 28.89 -2.45 31.82
C ALA A 515 28.36 -1.15 32.44
N ILE A 516 27.35 -1.29 33.33
CA ILE A 516 26.79 -0.16 34.10
C ILE A 516 27.75 0.30 35.19
N LYS A 517 28.53 -0.59 35.78
CA LYS A 517 29.54 -0.26 36.83
C LYS A 517 30.79 0.44 36.30
N THR A 518 31.14 0.30 35.02
CA THR A 518 32.26 0.95 34.36
C THR A 518 31.99 2.41 33.97
N LEU A 519 30.72 2.82 33.86
CA LEU A 519 30.35 4.23 33.73
C LEU A 519 30.53 4.94 35.09
N ASN A 520 31.28 6.00 35.09
CA ASN A 520 31.54 6.81 36.29
C ASN A 520 30.24 7.14 37.01
N ALA A 521 30.14 6.92 38.30
CA ALA A 521 28.89 7.03 39.06
C ALA A 521 28.21 8.41 38.97
N ARG A 522 28.94 9.50 38.65
CA ARG A 522 28.38 10.83 38.43
C ARG A 522 27.69 10.98 37.10
N THR A 523 28.25 10.49 36.01
CA THR A 523 27.65 10.51 34.66
C THR A 523 26.41 9.63 34.63
N LYS A 524 26.46 8.49 35.30
CA LYS A 524 25.34 7.56 35.43
C LYS A 524 24.15 8.18 36.16
N ALA A 525 24.33 8.87 37.25
CA ALA A 525 23.26 9.47 38.05
C ALA A 525 22.56 10.66 37.36
N GLN A 526 23.27 11.37 36.49
CA GLN A 526 22.75 12.52 35.77
C GLN A 526 22.03 12.10 34.49
N VAL A 527 22.63 11.23 33.69
CA VAL A 527 22.01 10.65 32.48
C VAL A 527 20.80 9.76 32.82
N GLU A 528 20.86 8.98 33.92
CA GLU A 528 19.71 8.20 34.37
C GLU A 528 18.56 9.05 34.89
N ARG A 529 18.83 10.13 35.64
CA ARG A 529 17.76 10.96 36.20
C ARG A 529 17.02 11.77 35.15
N ASP A 530 17.71 12.37 34.21
CA ASP A 530 17.08 13.26 33.23
C ASP A 530 16.44 12.50 32.06
N TYR A 531 17.01 11.34 31.67
CA TYR A 531 16.55 10.55 30.53
C TYR A 531 15.58 9.42 30.91
N GLN A 532 15.82 8.70 32.01
CA GLN A 532 14.95 7.59 32.41
C GLN A 532 13.59 8.05 32.93
N THR A 533 13.50 9.22 33.58
CA THR A 533 12.25 9.69 34.15
C THR A 533 11.28 10.23 33.11
N THR A 534 11.77 10.90 32.09
CA THR A 534 10.90 11.60 31.13
C THR A 534 10.71 10.83 29.81
N LEU A 535 11.78 10.34 29.19
CA LEU A 535 11.69 9.72 27.86
C LEU A 535 11.23 8.24 27.91
N LEU A 536 11.79 7.45 28.81
CA LEU A 536 11.39 6.02 28.92
C LEU A 536 9.95 5.82 29.41
N LYS A 537 9.50 6.67 30.33
CA LYS A 537 8.13 6.65 30.81
C LYS A 537 7.18 7.10 29.69
N ASN A 538 7.55 8.16 29.00
CA ASN A 538 6.80 8.69 27.87
C ASN A 538 6.78 7.73 26.66
N GLU A 539 7.89 7.06 26.34
CA GLU A 539 7.93 6.06 25.27
C GLU A 539 7.12 4.80 25.59
N LYS A 540 7.16 4.34 26.83
CA LYS A 540 6.37 3.18 27.28
C LYS A 540 4.88 3.46 27.25
N GLU A 541 4.46 4.62 27.78
CA GLU A 541 3.08 5.07 27.77
C GLU A 541 2.57 5.31 26.34
N ASN A 542 3.39 5.94 25.46
CA ASN A 542 3.05 6.14 24.06
C ASN A 542 2.84 4.82 23.35
N ARG A 543 3.68 3.82 23.61
CA ARG A 543 3.62 2.55 22.91
C ARG A 543 2.42 1.70 23.36
N GLN A 544 2.15 1.63 24.64
CA GLN A 544 0.91 1.01 25.13
C GLN A 544 -0.33 1.67 24.55
N SER A 545 -0.26 2.98 24.37
CA SER A 545 -1.29 3.75 23.70
C SER A 545 -1.41 3.42 22.20
N ILE A 546 -0.28 3.20 21.48
CA ILE A 546 -0.28 2.81 20.06
C ILE A 546 -0.87 1.41 19.91
N GLU A 547 -0.43 0.43 20.68
CA GLU A 547 -0.95 -0.95 20.62
C GLU A 547 -2.45 -1.02 20.94
N ALA A 548 -2.87 -0.28 21.98
CA ALA A 548 -4.29 -0.17 22.32
C ALA A 548 -5.08 0.50 21.18
N ALA A 549 -4.52 1.52 20.56
CA ALA A 549 -5.13 2.19 19.42
C ALA A 549 -5.26 1.24 18.21
N GLU A 550 -4.18 0.56 17.82
CA GLU A 550 -4.21 -0.36 16.68
C GLU A 550 -5.22 -1.50 16.83
N ASN A 551 -5.36 -2.05 18.03
CA ASN A 551 -6.32 -3.13 18.31
C ASN A 551 -7.79 -2.68 18.30
N ILE A 552 -8.05 -1.42 18.60
CA ILE A 552 -9.43 -0.89 18.73
C ILE A 552 -9.85 -0.17 17.44
N LEU A 553 -8.95 0.59 16.82
CA LEU A 553 -9.30 1.57 15.78
C LEU A 553 -9.45 0.96 14.38
N PHE A 554 -8.85 -0.21 14.12
CA PHE A 554 -8.84 -0.77 12.77
C PHE A 554 -9.86 -1.89 12.59
N THR A 555 -10.48 -1.93 11.41
CA THR A 555 -11.19 -3.13 10.97
C THR A 555 -10.16 -4.22 10.70
N THR A 556 -10.29 -5.35 11.37
CA THR A 556 -9.34 -6.46 11.29
C THR A 556 -9.93 -7.67 10.59
N PHE A 557 -9.06 -8.44 9.93
CA PHE A 557 -9.44 -9.72 9.35
C PHE A 557 -9.76 -10.74 10.43
N THR A 558 -11.04 -11.12 10.53
CA THR A 558 -11.51 -12.09 11.53
C THR A 558 -11.87 -13.42 10.89
N LYS A 559 -11.98 -14.48 11.73
CA LYS A 559 -12.44 -15.79 11.27
C LYS A 559 -13.86 -15.74 10.70
N GLU A 560 -14.70 -14.89 11.25
CA GLU A 560 -16.08 -14.68 10.79
C GLU A 560 -16.10 -14.04 9.40
N LEU A 561 -15.25 -13.03 9.19
CA LEU A 561 -15.09 -12.40 7.89
C LEU A 561 -14.53 -13.39 6.87
N ALA A 562 -13.52 -14.19 7.23
CA ALA A 562 -13.00 -15.26 6.38
C ALA A 562 -14.06 -16.27 5.94
N ASN A 563 -14.97 -16.65 6.86
CA ASN A 563 -16.05 -17.59 6.56
C ASN A 563 -17.13 -16.98 5.66
N LYS A 564 -17.33 -15.67 5.68
CA LYS A 564 -18.24 -14.96 4.78
C LYS A 564 -17.68 -14.85 3.36
N ILE A 565 -16.36 -14.82 3.22
CA ILE A 565 -15.71 -14.78 1.91
C ILE A 565 -15.80 -16.16 1.28
N LYS A 566 -16.71 -16.33 0.33
CA LYS A 566 -16.90 -17.56 -0.44
C LYS A 566 -15.72 -17.89 -1.37
N ILE A 567 -14.83 -16.93 -1.58
CA ILE A 567 -13.70 -17.04 -2.50
C ILE A 567 -12.58 -17.84 -1.83
N THR A 568 -12.50 -19.10 -2.16
CA THR A 568 -11.35 -19.95 -1.85
C THR A 568 -10.37 -19.93 -3.02
N PRO A 569 -9.07 -20.18 -2.82
CA PRO A 569 -8.13 -20.34 -3.93
C PRO A 569 -8.56 -21.38 -4.96
N GLN A 570 -9.26 -22.42 -4.51
CA GLN A 570 -9.80 -23.46 -5.40
C GLN A 570 -10.97 -22.94 -6.24
N TYR A 571 -11.93 -22.25 -5.62
CA TYR A 571 -13.05 -21.61 -6.32
C TYR A 571 -12.56 -20.59 -7.36
N ALA A 572 -11.62 -19.72 -6.94
CA ALA A 572 -11.01 -18.75 -7.85
C ALA A 572 -10.34 -19.42 -9.06
N LYS A 573 -9.64 -20.53 -8.84
CA LYS A 573 -8.98 -21.31 -9.90
C LYS A 573 -9.98 -21.96 -10.86
N GLU A 574 -11.03 -22.55 -10.34
CA GLU A 574 -12.08 -23.18 -11.15
C GLU A 574 -12.84 -22.14 -11.99
N ARG A 575 -13.21 -21.02 -11.37
CA ARG A 575 -13.91 -19.93 -12.06
C ARG A 575 -13.04 -19.25 -13.12
N SER A 576 -11.77 -19.02 -12.80
CA SER A 576 -10.76 -18.52 -13.74
C SER A 576 -10.64 -19.44 -14.97
N LYS A 577 -10.68 -20.76 -14.77
CA LYS A 577 -10.65 -21.70 -15.88
C LYS A 577 -11.82 -21.51 -16.82
N VAL A 578 -13.04 -21.40 -16.29
CA VAL A 578 -14.26 -21.21 -17.09
C VAL A 578 -14.18 -19.91 -17.88
N ILE A 579 -13.86 -18.80 -17.22
CA ILE A 579 -13.74 -17.47 -17.88
C ILE A 579 -12.70 -17.52 -19.00
N ASN A 580 -11.58 -18.17 -18.75
CA ASN A 580 -10.50 -18.25 -19.72
C ASN A 580 -10.83 -19.17 -20.91
N GLU A 581 -11.64 -20.22 -20.71
CA GLU A 581 -12.16 -21.05 -21.81
C GLU A 581 -13.13 -20.24 -22.67
N GLU A 582 -14.07 -19.52 -22.06
CA GLU A 582 -15.01 -18.65 -22.77
C GLU A 582 -14.28 -17.56 -23.56
N LEU A 583 -13.29 -16.93 -22.95
CA LEU A 583 -12.49 -15.90 -23.61
C LEU A 583 -11.69 -16.45 -24.79
N TRP A 584 -11.11 -17.65 -24.65
CA TRP A 584 -10.40 -18.32 -25.76
C TRP A 584 -11.32 -18.61 -26.94
N GLU A 585 -12.49 -19.19 -26.69
CA GLU A 585 -13.46 -19.48 -27.73
C GLU A 585 -13.95 -18.20 -28.44
N LEU A 586 -14.18 -17.13 -27.69
CA LEU A 586 -14.57 -15.83 -28.24
C LEU A 586 -13.47 -15.21 -29.11
N THR A 587 -12.23 -15.24 -28.62
CA THR A 587 -11.07 -14.73 -29.34
C THR A 587 -10.84 -15.52 -30.64
N LYS A 588 -10.94 -16.84 -30.55
CA LYS A 588 -10.85 -17.73 -31.71
C LYS A 588 -11.95 -17.45 -32.76
N TYR A 589 -13.19 -17.26 -32.29
CA TYR A 589 -14.30 -16.85 -33.17
C TYR A 589 -13.98 -15.55 -33.89
N TYR A 590 -13.58 -14.50 -33.16
CA TYR A 590 -13.25 -13.19 -33.70
C TYR A 590 -12.15 -13.27 -34.80
N PHE A 591 -11.06 -13.93 -34.54
CA PHE A 591 -9.96 -14.00 -35.51
C PHE A 591 -10.28 -14.94 -36.70
N ASN A 592 -11.14 -15.92 -36.51
CA ASN A 592 -11.63 -16.75 -37.64
C ASN A 592 -12.54 -15.92 -38.56
N GLU A 593 -13.42 -15.09 -38.02
CA GLU A 593 -14.25 -14.17 -38.84
C GLU A 593 -13.38 -13.12 -39.52
N TYR A 594 -12.43 -12.53 -38.78
CA TYR A 594 -11.45 -11.58 -39.36
C TYR A 594 -10.69 -12.19 -40.55
N ASN A 595 -10.22 -13.40 -40.44
CA ASN A 595 -9.50 -14.11 -41.51
C ASN A 595 -10.38 -14.41 -42.74
N LYS A 596 -11.71 -14.49 -42.60
CA LYS A 596 -12.64 -14.68 -43.73
C LYS A 596 -12.80 -13.38 -44.52
N GLU A 597 -12.79 -12.25 -43.84
CA GLU A 597 -13.01 -10.93 -44.45
C GLU A 597 -11.72 -10.28 -44.99
N ASN A 598 -10.55 -10.65 -44.42
CA ASN A 598 -9.28 -10.04 -44.76
C ASN A 598 -8.32 -11.07 -45.38
N THR A 599 -7.87 -10.79 -46.60
CA THR A 599 -6.93 -11.64 -47.35
C THR A 599 -5.48 -11.25 -47.13
N ASP A 600 -5.23 -9.97 -46.76
CA ASP A 600 -3.90 -9.35 -46.75
C ASP A 600 -3.15 -9.52 -45.41
N CYS A 601 -3.88 -9.79 -44.33
CA CYS A 601 -3.29 -10.09 -43.01
C CYS A 601 -4.10 -11.21 -42.38
N ARG A 602 -3.47 -12.34 -42.15
CA ARG A 602 -4.11 -13.51 -41.52
C ARG A 602 -3.47 -13.83 -40.19
N PHE A 603 -4.28 -14.39 -39.31
CA PHE A 603 -3.85 -14.87 -38.00
C PHE A 603 -3.87 -16.42 -37.99
N ASP A 604 -2.74 -17.01 -37.61
CA ASP A 604 -2.62 -18.45 -37.36
C ASP A 604 -3.06 -18.73 -35.93
N ILE A 605 -4.03 -19.63 -35.77
CA ILE A 605 -4.65 -19.97 -34.49
C ILE A 605 -4.28 -21.40 -34.13
N ASN A 606 -3.52 -21.58 -33.07
CA ASN A 606 -3.12 -22.87 -32.55
C ASN A 606 -3.89 -23.22 -31.27
N ASP A 607 -4.85 -24.15 -31.38
CA ASP A 607 -5.69 -24.62 -30.27
C ASP A 607 -4.91 -25.40 -29.21
N GLU A 608 -3.89 -26.16 -29.59
CA GLU A 608 -3.11 -26.99 -28.64
C GLU A 608 -2.31 -26.11 -27.67
N ASN A 609 -1.64 -25.09 -28.22
CA ASN A 609 -0.82 -24.16 -27.44
C ASN A 609 -1.58 -22.89 -27.02
N ARG A 610 -2.82 -22.73 -27.51
CA ARG A 610 -3.63 -21.53 -27.34
C ARG A 610 -2.88 -20.26 -27.69
N THR A 611 -2.31 -20.22 -28.89
CA THR A 611 -1.56 -19.12 -29.42
C THR A 611 -2.20 -18.56 -30.69
N ILE A 612 -2.14 -17.25 -30.85
CA ILE A 612 -2.54 -16.56 -32.05
C ILE A 612 -1.35 -15.77 -32.57
N ARG A 613 -1.04 -15.94 -33.84
CA ARG A 613 0.11 -15.32 -34.49
C ARG A 613 -0.30 -14.67 -35.80
N ALA A 614 0.14 -13.40 -36.02
CA ALA A 614 0.02 -12.77 -37.32
C ALA A 614 1.01 -13.39 -38.31
N THR A 615 0.53 -13.81 -39.50
CA THR A 615 1.37 -14.52 -40.49
C THR A 615 2.20 -13.58 -41.37
N ASP A 616 1.68 -12.37 -41.64
CA ASP A 616 2.24 -11.49 -42.65
C ASP A 616 2.88 -10.20 -42.10
N TYR A 617 2.79 -9.96 -40.77
CA TYR A 617 3.40 -8.82 -40.11
C TYR A 617 4.28 -9.25 -38.93
N THR A 618 5.58 -9.05 -39.06
CA THR A 618 6.58 -9.35 -38.02
C THR A 618 6.54 -8.37 -36.86
N GLU A 619 5.91 -7.22 -37.03
CA GLU A 619 5.82 -6.15 -36.03
C GLU A 619 4.59 -6.25 -35.13
N LEU A 620 3.57 -7.05 -35.49
CA LEU A 620 2.42 -7.26 -34.65
C LEU A 620 2.73 -8.18 -33.47
N PRO A 621 2.30 -7.84 -32.25
CA PRO A 621 2.54 -8.67 -31.09
C PRO A 621 1.87 -10.03 -31.25
N GLN A 622 2.63 -11.10 -31.09
CA GLN A 622 2.10 -12.45 -31.00
C GLN A 622 1.32 -12.56 -29.68
N LEU A 623 0.10 -13.09 -29.76
CA LEU A 623 -0.79 -13.18 -28.62
C LEU A 623 -0.69 -14.57 -28.03
N PHE A 624 -0.54 -14.64 -26.72
CA PHE A 624 -0.46 -15.89 -25.98
C PHE A 624 -1.53 -15.95 -24.91
N TYR A 625 -2.23 -17.05 -24.85
CA TYR A 625 -3.26 -17.29 -23.88
C TYR A 625 -2.88 -18.40 -22.88
N TYR A 626 -3.15 -18.19 -21.59
CA TYR A 626 -2.77 -19.13 -20.54
C TYR A 626 -3.98 -19.90 -20.01
N PRO A 627 -4.07 -21.21 -20.16
CA PRO A 627 -5.04 -21.99 -19.41
C PRO A 627 -4.56 -22.19 -17.97
N THR A 628 -5.41 -21.87 -17.01
CA THR A 628 -5.12 -22.02 -15.58
C THR A 628 -5.09 -23.47 -15.10
N SER A 629 -5.48 -24.44 -15.92
CA SER A 629 -5.72 -25.83 -15.47
C SER A 629 -4.57 -26.81 -15.67
N SER A 630 -3.60 -26.52 -16.51
CA SER A 630 -2.46 -27.42 -16.69
C SER A 630 -1.31 -26.97 -15.82
N GLY A 631 -0.88 -27.79 -14.88
CA GLY A 631 0.34 -27.60 -14.08
C GLY A 631 1.63 -27.56 -14.91
N ASN A 632 1.53 -27.38 -16.20
CA ASN A 632 2.63 -27.22 -17.11
C ASN A 632 3.27 -25.86 -16.94
N LYS A 633 4.52 -25.87 -16.54
CA LYS A 633 5.39 -24.70 -16.51
C LYS A 633 5.30 -23.98 -17.85
N PRO A 634 5.24 -22.62 -17.86
CA PRO A 634 5.27 -21.88 -19.10
C PRO A 634 6.48 -22.28 -19.90
N TYR A 635 6.27 -22.63 -21.15
CA TYR A 635 7.36 -22.94 -22.07
C TYR A 635 8.31 -21.75 -22.11
N LYS A 636 9.57 -21.94 -21.72
CA LYS A 636 10.61 -20.91 -21.83
C LYS A 636 10.76 -20.34 -23.24
N ALA A 637 10.25 -21.08 -24.25
CA ALA A 637 10.30 -20.72 -25.67
C ALA A 637 9.31 -19.62 -26.08
N LEU A 638 8.35 -19.22 -25.20
CA LEU A 638 7.29 -18.26 -25.54
C LEU A 638 7.54 -16.84 -24.98
N LYS A 639 8.78 -16.46 -24.79
CA LYS A 639 9.16 -15.09 -24.36
C LYS A 639 8.69 -13.99 -25.33
N GLU A 640 8.39 -14.34 -26.57
CA GLU A 640 7.99 -13.42 -27.65
C GLU A 640 6.48 -13.13 -27.66
N PHE A 641 5.67 -13.93 -26.95
CA PHE A 641 4.23 -13.78 -26.92
C PHE A 641 3.78 -12.89 -25.77
N LYS A 642 2.88 -11.95 -26.06
CA LYS A 642 2.19 -11.19 -25.01
C LYS A 642 1.09 -12.03 -24.40
N LYS A 643 0.90 -11.95 -23.09
CA LYS A 643 -0.20 -12.61 -22.38
C LYS A 643 -1.52 -11.93 -22.77
N PHE A 644 -2.50 -12.75 -23.10
CA PHE A 644 -3.85 -12.33 -23.37
C PHE A 644 -4.75 -12.69 -22.20
N SER A 645 -5.51 -11.74 -21.70
CA SER A 645 -6.39 -11.94 -20.54
C SER A 645 -7.60 -11.03 -20.61
N LEU A 646 -8.55 -11.23 -19.71
CA LEU A 646 -9.77 -10.44 -19.64
C LEU A 646 -9.50 -8.93 -19.48
N LEU A 647 -8.43 -8.57 -18.78
CA LEU A 647 -8.03 -7.17 -18.54
C LEU A 647 -7.16 -6.57 -19.67
N SER A 648 -6.81 -7.37 -20.66
CA SER A 648 -6.00 -6.89 -21.79
C SER A 648 -6.79 -5.87 -22.63
N PRO A 649 -6.20 -4.75 -23.06
CA PRO A 649 -6.85 -3.79 -23.98
C PRO A 649 -7.40 -4.45 -25.24
N LEU A 650 -6.68 -5.46 -25.74
CA LEU A 650 -7.13 -6.21 -26.92
C LEU A 650 -8.42 -7.00 -26.67
N THR A 651 -8.62 -7.53 -25.45
CA THR A 651 -9.89 -8.19 -25.08
C THR A 651 -11.04 -7.21 -25.15
N LYS A 652 -10.84 -6.01 -24.60
CA LYS A 652 -11.85 -4.93 -24.69
C LYS A 652 -12.13 -4.59 -26.16
N GLY A 653 -11.11 -4.50 -27.01
CA GLY A 653 -11.25 -4.26 -28.44
C GLY A 653 -12.04 -5.37 -29.14
N ILE A 654 -11.74 -6.63 -28.88
CA ILE A 654 -12.45 -7.80 -29.43
C ILE A 654 -13.90 -7.81 -28.98
N THR A 655 -14.17 -7.71 -27.67
CA THR A 655 -15.53 -7.78 -27.14
C THR A 655 -16.38 -6.60 -27.59
N PHE A 656 -15.79 -5.43 -27.82
CA PHE A 656 -16.48 -4.25 -28.31
C PHE A 656 -16.80 -4.34 -29.82
N ASN A 657 -15.94 -4.98 -30.62
CA ASN A 657 -16.11 -5.08 -32.08
C ASN A 657 -16.97 -6.25 -32.52
N ILE A 658 -17.33 -7.17 -31.62
CA ILE A 658 -18.29 -8.23 -31.93
C ILE A 658 -19.69 -7.64 -31.93
N GLY A 659 -20.29 -7.60 -33.12
CA GLY A 659 -21.66 -7.20 -33.32
C GLY A 659 -22.52 -8.38 -33.80
N CYS A 660 -23.82 -8.22 -33.72
CA CYS A 660 -24.76 -9.13 -34.36
C CYS A 660 -25.95 -8.32 -34.94
N ALA A 661 -26.73 -8.91 -35.81
CA ALA A 661 -27.96 -8.30 -36.28
C ALA A 661 -29.01 -8.27 -35.15
N ASP A 662 -29.90 -7.26 -35.18
CA ASP A 662 -30.99 -7.12 -34.18
C ASP A 662 -31.92 -8.34 -34.17
N TYR A 663 -31.93 -9.09 -35.25
CA TYR A 663 -32.83 -10.24 -35.44
C TYR A 663 -32.23 -11.36 -36.31
N GLY A 664 -32.54 -12.60 -35.97
CA GLY A 664 -32.13 -13.75 -36.74
C GLY A 664 -32.86 -15.02 -36.36
N SER A 665 -32.53 -16.11 -37.06
CA SER A 665 -33.05 -17.45 -36.76
C SER A 665 -31.95 -18.50 -36.74
N ILE A 666 -32.04 -19.43 -35.80
CA ILE A 666 -31.16 -20.59 -35.69
C ILE A 666 -32.00 -21.86 -35.80
N LYS A 667 -31.39 -22.93 -36.35
CA LYS A 667 -31.97 -24.29 -36.32
C LYS A 667 -31.17 -25.12 -35.35
N ALA A 668 -31.83 -25.60 -34.31
CA ALA A 668 -31.25 -26.43 -33.28
C ALA A 668 -32.20 -27.58 -32.92
N ASP A 669 -31.68 -28.66 -32.36
CA ASP A 669 -32.47 -29.83 -31.96
C ASP A 669 -32.99 -29.60 -30.53
N CYS A 670 -33.90 -28.61 -30.38
CA CYS A 670 -34.48 -28.21 -29.11
C CYS A 670 -35.88 -27.65 -29.30
N GLU A 671 -36.53 -27.27 -28.20
CA GLU A 671 -37.90 -26.69 -28.22
C GLU A 671 -37.91 -25.40 -29.04
N LYS A 672 -38.87 -25.29 -29.93
CA LYS A 672 -39.08 -24.08 -30.74
C LYS A 672 -39.51 -22.91 -29.85
N CYS A 673 -38.73 -21.86 -29.91
CA CYS A 673 -38.95 -20.68 -29.09
C CYS A 673 -38.36 -19.43 -29.72
N THR A 674 -38.66 -18.30 -29.13
CA THR A 674 -37.97 -17.04 -29.40
C THR A 674 -37.26 -16.60 -28.19
N ILE A 675 -35.99 -16.27 -28.34
CA ILE A 675 -35.16 -15.77 -27.27
C ILE A 675 -34.79 -14.33 -27.57
N ALA A 676 -35.02 -13.44 -26.61
CA ALA A 676 -34.59 -12.06 -26.64
C ALA A 676 -33.46 -11.85 -25.60
N PHE A 677 -32.43 -11.17 -26.01
CA PHE A 677 -31.35 -10.74 -25.11
C PHE A 677 -31.60 -9.30 -24.68
N TYR A 678 -31.63 -9.10 -23.37
CA TYR A 678 -31.80 -7.79 -22.74
C TYR A 678 -30.56 -7.43 -21.96
N LEU A 679 -30.23 -6.16 -22.02
CA LEU A 679 -29.25 -5.55 -21.11
C LEU A 679 -30.03 -4.68 -20.13
N ILE A 680 -30.04 -5.11 -18.85
CA ILE A 680 -30.68 -4.35 -17.78
C ILE A 680 -29.59 -3.48 -17.16
N LYS A 681 -29.79 -2.17 -17.26
CA LYS A 681 -28.88 -1.18 -16.68
C LYS A 681 -29.52 -0.56 -15.45
N ILE A 682 -28.83 -0.59 -14.33
CA ILE A 682 -29.26 0.00 -13.06
C ILE A 682 -28.45 1.26 -12.82
N TYR A 683 -29.14 2.32 -12.47
CA TYR A 683 -28.54 3.64 -12.26
C TYR A 683 -28.82 4.12 -10.84
N ALA A 684 -27.82 4.77 -10.23
CA ALA A 684 -28.00 5.67 -9.11
C ALA A 684 -27.93 7.10 -9.68
N GLY A 685 -29.10 7.74 -9.79
CA GLY A 685 -29.22 8.99 -10.54
C GLY A 685 -28.81 8.86 -12.00
N ASN A 686 -27.71 9.52 -12.36
CA ASN A 686 -27.16 9.45 -13.72
C ASN A 686 -25.98 8.47 -13.87
N ARG A 687 -25.51 7.89 -12.77
CA ARG A 687 -24.38 6.98 -12.75
C ARG A 687 -24.85 5.54 -12.94
N GLU A 688 -24.38 4.86 -13.98
CA GLU A 688 -24.57 3.43 -14.13
C GLU A 688 -23.80 2.68 -13.02
N ILE A 689 -24.52 1.91 -12.21
CA ILE A 689 -23.96 1.14 -11.10
C ILE A 689 -23.85 -0.34 -11.42
N LYS A 690 -24.73 -0.84 -12.31
CA LYS A 690 -24.76 -2.25 -12.68
C LYS A 690 -25.38 -2.45 -14.05
N SER A 691 -24.81 -3.37 -14.82
CA SER A 691 -25.39 -3.89 -16.05
C SER A 691 -25.54 -5.41 -15.96
N ILE A 692 -26.74 -5.94 -16.24
CA ILE A 692 -27.08 -7.36 -16.11
C ILE A 692 -27.48 -7.90 -17.46
N PRO A 693 -26.71 -8.80 -18.08
CA PRO A 693 -27.10 -9.50 -19.30
C PRO A 693 -28.16 -10.54 -18.95
N THR A 694 -29.36 -10.47 -19.57
CA THR A 694 -30.49 -11.34 -19.26
C THR A 694 -31.14 -11.85 -20.54
N LEU A 695 -31.40 -13.15 -20.58
CA LEU A 695 -32.15 -13.79 -21.64
C LEU A 695 -33.61 -14.03 -21.17
N VAL A 696 -34.54 -13.76 -22.04
CA VAL A 696 -35.95 -14.11 -21.83
C VAL A 696 -36.44 -14.75 -23.10
N GLY A 697 -37.13 -15.89 -22.98
CA GLY A 697 -37.66 -16.62 -24.12
C GLY A 697 -39.16 -16.78 -24.03
N ILE A 698 -39.79 -17.10 -25.17
CA ILE A 698 -41.19 -17.46 -25.26
C ILE A 698 -41.37 -18.61 -26.26
N THR A 699 -42.07 -19.68 -25.87
CA THR A 699 -42.39 -20.82 -26.70
C THR A 699 -43.56 -20.53 -27.62
N GLU A 700 -43.83 -21.40 -28.61
CA GLU A 700 -45.00 -21.30 -29.48
C GLU A 700 -46.33 -21.30 -28.68
N ASP A 701 -46.37 -22.02 -27.55
CA ASP A 701 -47.50 -22.09 -26.62
C ASP A 701 -47.61 -20.90 -25.66
N SER A 702 -46.84 -19.87 -25.88
CA SER A 702 -46.81 -18.67 -25.04
C SER A 702 -46.28 -18.89 -23.61
N ARG A 703 -45.51 -19.95 -23.32
CA ARG A 703 -44.81 -20.18 -22.08
C ARG A 703 -43.56 -19.30 -22.07
N ILE A 704 -43.34 -18.56 -21.00
CA ILE A 704 -42.14 -17.76 -20.82
C ILE A 704 -41.02 -18.65 -20.29
N LEU A 705 -39.86 -18.52 -20.91
CA LEU A 705 -38.62 -19.21 -20.52
C LEU A 705 -37.76 -18.27 -19.69
N SER A 706 -37.25 -18.80 -18.59
CA SER A 706 -36.28 -18.10 -17.73
C SER A 706 -34.92 -17.97 -18.41
N HIS A 707 -34.05 -17.16 -17.83
CA HIS A 707 -32.69 -16.96 -18.29
C HIS A 707 -31.91 -18.28 -18.47
N ASN A 708 -31.95 -19.17 -17.47
CA ASN A 708 -31.23 -20.46 -17.50
C ASN A 708 -31.79 -21.39 -18.60
N GLU A 709 -33.13 -21.48 -18.78
CA GLU A 709 -33.72 -22.26 -19.83
C GLU A 709 -33.33 -21.74 -21.22
N CYS A 710 -33.26 -20.43 -21.38
CA CYS A 710 -32.78 -19.80 -22.62
C CYS A 710 -31.29 -20.08 -22.88
N GLU A 711 -30.47 -20.06 -21.85
CA GLU A 711 -29.04 -20.35 -21.95
C GLU A 711 -28.80 -21.80 -22.32
N ASP A 712 -29.55 -22.74 -21.76
CA ASP A 712 -29.51 -24.17 -22.11
C ASP A 712 -29.88 -24.40 -23.58
N ILE A 713 -30.91 -23.71 -24.07
CA ILE A 713 -31.35 -23.77 -25.48
C ILE A 713 -30.27 -23.21 -26.40
N LEU A 714 -29.68 -22.05 -26.10
CA LEU A 714 -28.62 -21.48 -26.90
C LEU A 714 -27.33 -22.35 -26.90
N ASN A 715 -27.08 -23.11 -25.85
CA ASN A 715 -25.96 -24.03 -25.78
C ASN A 715 -26.14 -25.31 -26.61
N SER A 716 -27.36 -25.55 -27.16
CA SER A 716 -27.63 -26.68 -28.00
C SER A 716 -26.92 -26.58 -29.37
N PRO A 717 -26.54 -27.70 -30.01
CA PRO A 717 -25.89 -27.68 -31.33
C PRO A 717 -26.75 -26.99 -32.39
N VAL A 718 -26.16 -26.00 -33.08
CA VAL A 718 -26.84 -25.26 -34.17
C VAL A 718 -26.46 -25.85 -35.52
N TYR A 719 -27.44 -26.21 -36.34
CA TYR A 719 -27.25 -26.79 -37.69
C TYR A 719 -27.17 -25.70 -38.77
N SER A 720 -27.86 -24.62 -38.61
CA SER A 720 -27.80 -23.46 -39.51
C SER A 720 -28.28 -22.21 -38.84
N PHE A 721 -27.82 -21.05 -39.34
CA PHE A 721 -28.33 -19.76 -38.89
C PHE A 721 -28.56 -18.82 -40.08
N LYS A 722 -29.45 -17.85 -39.89
CA LYS A 722 -29.65 -16.72 -40.78
C LYS A 722 -29.78 -15.46 -39.99
N GLU A 723 -28.98 -14.48 -40.35
CA GLU A 723 -29.18 -13.11 -39.94
C GLU A 723 -30.20 -12.47 -40.86
N GLN A 724 -31.20 -11.81 -40.29
CA GLN A 724 -32.15 -11.01 -41.05
C GLN A 724 -32.05 -9.58 -40.53
N GLY A 725 -31.72 -8.64 -41.40
CA GLY A 725 -31.72 -7.23 -41.00
C GLY A 725 -33.10 -6.77 -40.49
N GLU A 726 -33.30 -5.48 -40.31
CA GLU A 726 -34.38 -4.74 -39.58
C GLU A 726 -35.87 -5.23 -39.74
N ARG A 727 -36.15 -6.34 -40.38
CA ARG A 727 -37.50 -6.85 -40.48
C ARG A 727 -37.93 -7.58 -39.17
N LYS A 728 -38.68 -6.87 -38.36
CA LYS A 728 -39.37 -7.46 -37.21
C LYS A 728 -40.19 -8.65 -37.66
N PRO A 729 -40.09 -9.83 -37.04
CA PRO A 729 -40.90 -10.98 -37.37
C PRO A 729 -42.39 -10.67 -37.13
N TYR A 730 -43.23 -11.22 -38.01
CA TYR A 730 -44.66 -10.98 -37.99
C TYR A 730 -45.36 -11.42 -36.69
N TRP A 731 -44.76 -12.34 -35.95
CA TRP A 731 -45.32 -12.90 -34.72
C TRP A 731 -44.69 -12.29 -33.42
N LEU A 732 -43.72 -11.40 -33.49
CA LEU A 732 -43.45 -10.45 -32.43
C LEU A 732 -44.55 -9.39 -32.40
N LYS A 733 -45.84 -9.90 -32.34
CA LYS A 733 -47.00 -9.06 -32.05
C LYS A 733 -46.66 -8.32 -30.75
N SER A 734 -47.16 -7.11 -30.62
CA SER A 734 -47.01 -6.27 -29.43
C SER A 734 -47.23 -7.03 -28.11
N GLU A 735 -48.19 -7.93 -28.07
CA GLU A 735 -48.55 -8.75 -26.90
C GLU A 735 -47.45 -9.70 -26.40
N ASN A 736 -46.67 -10.35 -27.30
CA ASN A 736 -45.60 -11.26 -26.89
C ASN A 736 -44.33 -10.46 -26.47
N SER A 737 -44.06 -9.36 -27.16
CA SER A 737 -43.05 -8.40 -26.74
C SER A 737 -43.36 -7.85 -25.36
N ASP A 738 -44.59 -7.42 -25.13
CA ASP A 738 -45.04 -6.84 -23.86
C ASP A 738 -44.98 -7.85 -22.71
N LYS A 739 -45.29 -9.14 -23.00
CA LYS A 739 -45.16 -10.24 -22.03
C LYS A 739 -43.69 -10.47 -21.63
N MET A 740 -42.77 -10.49 -22.60
CA MET A 740 -41.33 -10.66 -22.32
C MET A 740 -40.78 -9.46 -21.57
N ASP A 741 -41.17 -8.24 -21.96
CA ASP A 741 -40.73 -7.02 -21.26
C ASP A 741 -41.29 -6.96 -19.82
N SER A 742 -42.56 -7.42 -19.61
CA SER A 742 -43.19 -7.49 -18.28
C SER A 742 -42.57 -8.54 -17.38
N PHE A 743 -42.02 -9.62 -17.95
CA PHE A 743 -41.34 -10.67 -17.19
C PHE A 743 -40.02 -10.21 -16.58
N LEU A 744 -39.39 -9.19 -17.13
CA LEU A 744 -38.15 -8.66 -16.61
C LEU A 744 -38.24 -8.04 -15.20
N ASN A 745 -39.48 -7.69 -14.76
CA ASN A 745 -39.75 -7.16 -13.41
C ASN A 745 -38.67 -6.19 -12.88
N LEU A 746 -38.47 -5.08 -13.59
CA LEU A 746 -37.42 -4.09 -13.29
C LEU A 746 -37.48 -3.57 -11.85
N ASP A 747 -38.66 -3.53 -11.24
CA ASP A 747 -38.86 -3.08 -9.86
C ASP A 747 -38.15 -4.01 -8.85
N GLU A 748 -38.04 -5.30 -9.15
CA GLU A 748 -37.35 -6.27 -8.29
C GLU A 748 -35.82 -6.02 -8.31
N TYR A 749 -35.29 -5.72 -9.48
CA TYR A 749 -33.87 -5.34 -9.61
C TYR A 749 -33.55 -4.04 -8.85
N VAL A 750 -34.43 -3.02 -8.99
CA VAL A 750 -34.32 -1.77 -8.26
C VAL A 750 -34.35 -2.03 -6.76
N LYS A 751 -35.30 -2.78 -6.27
CA LYS A 751 -35.47 -3.11 -4.85
C LYS A 751 -34.24 -3.86 -4.29
N CYS A 752 -33.74 -4.83 -5.04
CA CYS A 752 -32.54 -5.58 -4.63
C CYS A 752 -31.34 -4.67 -4.46
N GLU A 753 -31.13 -3.73 -5.38
CA GLU A 753 -30.01 -2.78 -5.29
C GLU A 753 -30.26 -1.69 -4.25
N GLU A 754 -31.50 -1.26 -4.03
CA GLU A 754 -31.87 -0.37 -2.92
C GLU A 754 -31.55 -1.01 -1.57
N GLU A 755 -31.90 -2.27 -1.37
CA GLU A 755 -31.59 -3.00 -0.11
C GLU A 755 -30.07 -3.04 0.18
N LYS A 756 -29.22 -3.10 -0.86
CA LYS A 756 -27.76 -3.09 -0.73
C LYS A 756 -27.20 -1.69 -0.48
N LEU A 757 -27.70 -0.69 -1.21
CA LEU A 757 -27.14 0.67 -1.18
C LEU A 757 -27.67 1.53 -0.05
N THR A 758 -28.88 1.30 0.45
CA THR A 758 -29.48 2.09 1.53
C THR A 758 -28.61 2.14 2.79
N PRO A 759 -28.01 1.02 3.29
CA PRO A 759 -27.11 1.10 4.43
C PRO A 759 -25.88 1.97 4.17
N ILE A 760 -25.34 1.92 2.93
CA ILE A 760 -24.17 2.68 2.51
C ILE A 760 -24.49 4.17 2.38
N GLN A 761 -25.67 4.49 1.85
CA GLN A 761 -26.18 5.86 1.78
C GLN A 761 -26.40 6.46 3.17
N HIS A 762 -26.90 5.66 4.12
CA HIS A 762 -27.01 6.09 5.52
C HIS A 762 -25.63 6.37 6.14
N GLU A 763 -24.63 5.54 5.86
CA GLU A 763 -23.26 5.80 6.31
C GLU A 763 -22.71 7.13 5.79
N GLU A 764 -22.99 7.50 4.54
CA GLU A 764 -22.57 8.77 3.97
C GLU A 764 -23.31 9.96 4.58
N ILE A 765 -24.62 9.82 4.82
CA ILE A 765 -25.43 10.84 5.53
C ILE A 765 -24.86 11.05 6.94
N ASP A 766 -24.50 9.99 7.66
CA ASP A 766 -23.89 10.10 8.99
C ASP A 766 -22.51 10.76 8.95
N ARG A 767 -21.73 10.52 7.89
CA ARG A 767 -20.49 11.26 7.64
C ARG A 767 -20.74 12.75 7.45
N MET A 768 -21.75 13.12 6.64
CA MET A 768 -22.11 14.54 6.43
C MET A 768 -22.53 15.20 7.73
N LYS A 769 -23.32 14.52 8.56
CA LYS A 769 -23.73 15.01 9.90
C LYS A 769 -22.52 15.20 10.81
N LEU A 770 -21.59 14.26 10.80
CA LEU A 770 -20.36 14.34 11.59
C LEU A 770 -19.47 15.52 11.13
N ALA A 771 -19.33 15.73 9.83
CA ALA A 771 -18.61 16.85 9.26
C ALA A 771 -19.24 18.20 9.68
N ALA A 772 -20.56 18.30 9.62
CA ALA A 772 -21.29 19.49 10.08
C ALA A 772 -21.09 19.74 11.59
N ALA A 773 -21.15 18.68 12.41
CA ALA A 773 -20.88 18.79 13.85
C ALA A 773 -19.43 19.23 14.13
N ASN A 774 -18.44 18.72 13.40
CA ASN A 774 -17.06 19.16 13.51
C ASN A 774 -16.89 20.63 13.13
N LYS A 775 -17.55 21.11 12.06
CA LYS A 775 -17.56 22.54 11.68
C LYS A 775 -18.14 23.43 12.77
N LYS A 776 -19.26 23.03 13.38
CA LYS A 776 -19.84 23.79 14.52
C LYS A 776 -18.92 23.83 15.74
N ASN A 777 -18.30 22.70 16.07
CA ASN A 777 -17.33 22.62 17.14
C ASN A 777 -16.10 23.50 16.88
N ALA A 778 -15.62 23.60 15.64
CA ALA A 778 -14.53 24.48 15.26
C ALA A 778 -14.89 25.97 15.44
N LEU A 779 -16.13 26.36 15.10
CA LEU A 779 -16.63 27.70 15.36
C LEU A 779 -16.63 28.05 16.87
N LEU A 780 -17.11 27.11 17.70
CA LEU A 780 -17.10 27.25 19.16
C LEU A 780 -15.68 27.33 19.74
N HIS A 781 -14.76 26.50 19.23
CA HIS A 781 -13.35 26.52 19.65
C HIS A 781 -12.69 27.85 19.29
N SER A 782 -12.87 28.34 18.06
CA SER A 782 -12.38 29.65 17.64
C SER A 782 -12.82 30.81 18.56
N LEU A 783 -14.01 30.69 19.13
CA LEU A 783 -14.53 31.66 20.11
C LEU A 783 -13.85 31.52 21.47
N ASN A 784 -13.68 30.27 21.95
CA ASN A 784 -12.99 29.96 23.20
C ASN A 784 -11.51 30.35 23.18
N ASP A 785 -10.84 30.25 22.03
CA ASP A 785 -9.44 30.66 21.88
C ASP A 785 -9.26 32.17 22.05
N VAL A 786 -10.18 32.98 21.48
CA VAL A 786 -10.17 34.44 21.69
C VAL A 786 -10.42 34.79 23.15
N GLU A 787 -11.32 34.05 23.84
CA GLU A 787 -11.56 34.26 25.29
C GLU A 787 -10.31 33.92 26.13
N LEU A 788 -9.55 32.89 25.70
CA LEU A 788 -8.30 32.46 26.36
C LEU A 788 -7.20 33.53 26.16
N ASP A 789 -7.08 34.06 24.94
CA ASP A 789 -6.13 35.11 24.59
C ASP A 789 -6.41 36.41 25.39
N ILE A 790 -7.68 36.76 25.59
CA ILE A 790 -8.07 37.86 26.44
C ILE A 790 -7.59 37.62 27.88
N LYS A 791 -7.84 36.43 28.45
CA LYS A 791 -7.41 36.07 29.80
C LYS A 791 -5.88 36.09 29.97
N GLN A 792 -5.14 35.67 28.94
CA GLN A 792 -3.68 35.73 28.94
C GLN A 792 -3.18 37.19 28.90
N ALA A 793 -3.74 38.01 27.99
CA ALA A 793 -3.39 39.41 27.88
C ALA A 793 -3.73 40.18 29.17
N GLU A 794 -4.86 39.87 29.85
CA GLU A 794 -5.22 40.43 31.16
C GLU A 794 -4.21 40.05 32.26
N LYS A 795 -3.68 38.80 32.26
CA LYS A 795 -2.60 38.38 33.17
C LYS A 795 -1.28 39.09 32.86
N GLU A 796 -0.92 39.21 31.57
CA GLU A 796 0.25 39.98 31.13
C GLU A 796 0.16 41.43 31.61
N MET A 797 -1.02 42.04 31.50
CA MET A 797 -1.27 43.40 31.97
C MET A 797 -1.02 43.57 33.48
N GLU A 798 -1.41 42.57 34.29
CA GLU A 798 -1.14 42.59 35.74
C GLU A 798 0.35 42.50 36.07
N SER A 799 1.14 41.76 35.25
CA SER A 799 2.59 41.58 35.46
C SER A 799 3.43 42.84 35.10
N VAL A 800 2.92 43.71 34.23
CA VAL A 800 3.66 44.85 33.62
C VAL A 800 3.19 46.23 34.16
N LYS A 801 2.59 46.29 35.30
CA LYS A 801 2.00 47.52 35.89
C LYS A 801 2.96 48.72 36.00
N SER A 802 4.28 48.52 35.95
CA SER A 802 5.29 49.59 36.06
C SER A 802 5.73 50.21 34.72
N ASP A 803 5.40 49.60 33.56
CA ASP A 803 5.79 50.07 32.22
C ASP A 803 4.60 50.63 31.46
N ARG A 804 4.43 51.95 31.50
CA ARG A 804 3.26 52.68 30.97
C ARG A 804 3.08 52.47 29.46
N LEU A 805 4.15 52.27 28.70
CA LEU A 805 4.06 52.07 27.22
C LEU A 805 3.63 50.65 26.86
N LYS A 806 4.16 49.66 27.55
CA LYS A 806 3.73 48.29 27.41
C LYS A 806 2.30 48.07 27.87
N LEU A 807 1.92 48.72 28.96
CA LEU A 807 0.55 48.71 29.50
C LEU A 807 -0.46 49.17 28.43
N LEU A 808 -0.19 50.30 27.78
CA LEU A 808 -1.05 50.87 26.74
C LEU A 808 -1.15 49.97 25.50
N MET A 809 -0.09 49.29 25.16
CA MET A 809 -0.08 48.31 24.05
C MET A 809 -0.94 47.07 24.37
N ILE A 810 -0.84 46.55 25.60
CA ILE A 810 -1.64 45.41 26.06
C ILE A 810 -3.12 45.77 26.16
N GLU A 811 -3.47 46.99 26.68
CA GLU A 811 -4.84 47.50 26.73
C GLU A 811 -5.47 47.62 25.34
N ARG A 812 -4.72 48.07 24.32
CA ARG A 812 -5.17 48.10 22.92
C ARG A 812 -5.40 46.70 22.37
N ARG A 813 -4.50 45.73 22.68
CA ARG A 813 -4.64 44.33 22.29
C ARG A 813 -5.89 43.72 22.91
N ILE A 814 -6.15 43.90 24.20
CA ILE A 814 -7.34 43.43 24.91
C ILE A 814 -8.62 44.05 24.29
N SER A 815 -8.61 45.33 23.97
CA SER A 815 -9.77 46.01 23.34
C SER A 815 -10.03 45.42 21.93
N ALA A 816 -9.00 45.15 21.15
CA ALA A 816 -9.14 44.52 19.83
C ALA A 816 -9.72 43.11 19.93
N LEU A 817 -9.18 42.29 20.84
CA LEU A 817 -9.65 40.91 21.08
C LEU A 817 -11.10 40.87 21.60
N LYS A 818 -11.48 41.81 22.49
CA LYS A 818 -12.88 41.92 22.97
C LYS A 818 -13.85 42.32 21.84
N ASN A 819 -13.45 43.20 20.93
CA ASN A 819 -14.23 43.52 19.73
C ASN A 819 -14.35 42.33 18.77
N GLU A 820 -13.27 41.54 18.58
CA GLU A 820 -13.27 40.32 17.81
C GLU A 820 -14.20 39.27 18.42
N LEU A 821 -14.13 39.06 19.74
CA LEU A 821 -15.01 38.17 20.48
C LEU A 821 -16.49 38.53 20.30
N LEU A 822 -16.81 39.82 20.38
CA LEU A 822 -18.18 40.30 20.20
C LEU A 822 -18.70 39.99 18.81
N LYS A 823 -17.90 40.29 17.76
CA LYS A 823 -18.26 39.96 16.36
C LYS A 823 -18.45 38.48 16.14
N LYS A 824 -17.55 37.63 16.69
CA LYS A 824 -17.67 36.19 16.59
C LYS A 824 -18.90 35.66 17.34
N LYS A 825 -19.23 36.20 18.52
CA LYS A 825 -20.46 35.81 19.24
C LYS A 825 -21.74 36.23 18.51
N GLU A 826 -21.77 37.40 17.90
CA GLU A 826 -22.91 37.89 17.10
C GLU A 826 -23.07 37.04 15.81
N GLY A 827 -21.95 36.62 15.18
CA GLY A 827 -21.97 35.80 13.99
C GLY A 827 -22.26 34.33 14.25
N LEU A 828 -21.93 33.78 15.41
CA LEU A 828 -21.98 32.34 15.70
C LEU A 828 -23.34 31.71 15.41
N PHE A 829 -24.43 32.34 15.82
CA PHE A 829 -25.78 31.82 15.58
C PHE A 829 -26.09 31.69 14.08
N PHE A 830 -25.70 32.68 13.29
CA PHE A 830 -25.91 32.65 11.83
C PHE A 830 -25.00 31.65 11.15
N ASP A 831 -23.76 31.50 11.61
CA ASP A 831 -22.82 30.54 11.06
C ASP A 831 -23.24 29.08 11.39
N GLU A 832 -23.72 28.84 12.63
CA GLU A 832 -24.27 27.50 12.99
C GLU A 832 -25.53 27.20 12.19
N MET A 833 -26.46 28.17 12.03
CA MET A 833 -27.66 28.00 11.23
C MET A 833 -27.32 27.73 9.76
N ARG A 834 -26.31 28.42 9.23
CA ARG A 834 -25.83 28.18 7.86
C ARG A 834 -25.30 26.74 7.69
N VAL A 835 -24.53 26.25 8.65
CA VAL A 835 -24.04 24.86 8.63
C VAL A 835 -25.18 23.85 8.61
N ASP A 836 -26.28 24.11 9.36
CA ASP A 836 -27.47 23.25 9.36
C ASP A 836 -28.21 23.29 8.02
N VAL A 837 -28.40 24.46 7.45
CA VAL A 837 -29.06 24.63 6.13
C VAL A 837 -28.23 23.97 5.03
N ASP A 838 -26.92 24.17 5.05
CA ASP A 838 -26.01 23.54 4.09
C ASP A 838 -26.03 22.00 4.22
N LEU A 839 -26.09 21.48 5.46
CA LEU A 839 -26.20 20.04 5.72
C LEU A 839 -27.51 19.48 5.13
N GLU A 840 -28.64 20.13 5.41
CA GLU A 840 -29.96 19.70 4.94
C GLU A 840 -30.03 19.71 3.40
N ASN A 841 -29.50 20.78 2.78
CA ASN A 841 -29.41 20.89 1.32
C ASN A 841 -28.53 19.81 0.73
N ASN A 842 -27.34 19.54 1.31
CA ASN A 842 -26.43 18.52 0.84
C ASN A 842 -27.03 17.11 0.95
N ILE A 843 -27.74 16.80 2.03
CA ILE A 843 -28.42 15.50 2.20
C ILE A 843 -29.53 15.35 1.15
N ASN A 844 -30.36 16.38 0.95
CA ASN A 844 -31.45 16.34 -0.02
C ASN A 844 -30.92 16.21 -1.47
N GLU A 845 -29.86 16.94 -1.81
CA GLU A 845 -29.20 16.85 -3.10
C GLU A 845 -28.57 15.45 -3.32
N PHE A 846 -27.91 14.90 -2.31
CA PHE A 846 -27.33 13.55 -2.35
C PHE A 846 -28.43 12.50 -2.59
N LEU A 847 -29.51 12.49 -1.79
CA LEU A 847 -30.61 11.55 -1.96
C LEU A 847 -31.30 11.69 -3.31
N GLY A 848 -31.42 12.92 -3.82
CA GLY A 848 -31.98 13.16 -5.15
C GLY A 848 -31.09 12.65 -6.28
N ARG A 849 -29.78 12.78 -6.15
CA ARG A 849 -28.79 12.28 -7.12
C ARG A 849 -28.63 10.76 -7.09
N GLU A 850 -28.87 10.12 -5.97
CA GLU A 850 -28.61 8.69 -5.77
C GLU A 850 -29.90 7.85 -5.81
N LYS A 851 -30.99 8.38 -6.40
CA LYS A 851 -32.21 7.61 -6.62
C LYS A 851 -31.96 6.46 -7.60
N ILE A 852 -32.32 5.24 -7.19
CA ILE A 852 -32.10 4.04 -8.00
C ILE A 852 -33.20 3.90 -9.05
N THR A 853 -32.78 3.60 -10.27
CA THR A 853 -33.66 3.34 -11.41
C THR A 853 -33.06 2.24 -12.27
N ALA A 854 -33.92 1.46 -12.95
CA ALA A 854 -33.48 0.45 -13.89
C ALA A 854 -34.10 0.69 -15.28
N LYS A 855 -33.34 0.35 -16.32
CA LYS A 855 -33.76 0.39 -17.71
C LYS A 855 -33.33 -0.90 -18.40
N ALA A 856 -34.19 -1.51 -19.18
CA ALA A 856 -33.86 -2.65 -20.03
C ALA A 856 -33.77 -2.19 -21.50
N ALA A 857 -32.68 -2.60 -22.14
CA ALA A 857 -32.53 -2.40 -23.59
C ALA A 857 -32.40 -3.78 -24.27
N ARG A 858 -33.31 -4.06 -25.21
CA ARG A 858 -33.23 -5.26 -26.00
C ARG A 858 -32.06 -5.14 -26.98
N GLN A 859 -31.21 -6.13 -27.04
CA GLN A 859 -30.04 -6.15 -27.89
C GLN A 859 -30.26 -6.93 -29.18
N PHE A 860 -30.80 -8.12 -29.07
CA PHE A 860 -31.21 -8.92 -30.24
C PHE A 860 -32.36 -9.87 -29.93
N VAL A 861 -32.95 -10.43 -30.99
CA VAL A 861 -33.95 -11.48 -30.89
C VAL A 861 -33.61 -12.61 -31.85
N VAL A 862 -33.64 -13.84 -31.36
CA VAL A 862 -33.34 -15.05 -32.13
C VAL A 862 -34.53 -16.00 -32.07
N GLU A 863 -35.03 -16.43 -33.26
CA GLU A 863 -35.95 -17.55 -33.41
C GLU A 863 -35.17 -18.87 -33.41
N VAL A 864 -35.58 -19.78 -32.58
CA VAL A 864 -35.06 -21.15 -32.52
C VAL A 864 -36.09 -22.07 -33.15
N ASN A 865 -35.76 -22.67 -34.31
CA ASN A 865 -36.64 -23.46 -35.15
C ASN A 865 -36.25 -24.94 -35.23
#